data_477a0bd3031587abe5c0b57fb0c1a0e6
#
_entry.id   477a0bd3031587abe5c0b57fb0c1a0e6
#
_cell.length_a   1.000
_cell.length_b   1.000
_cell.length_c   1.000
_cell.angle_alpha   90.00
_cell.angle_beta   90.00
_cell.angle_gamma   90.00
#
_symmetry.space_group_name_H-M   'P 1'
#
loop_
_entity.id
_entity.type
_entity.pdbx_description
1 polymer ?
#
loop_
_entity_poly.entity_id
_entity_poly.type
_entity_poly.pdbx_seq_one_letter_code
_entity_poly.pdbx_strand_id
1 'polypeptide(L)'
;MHTPVTRRPMLSKNFYSSLSIVFVLVLLIPIQISAAGANDAGCLYCHQGIEDFTDGPMMIVIKAIAQSFNDPGGCVVCHGGTPSATDKNIAHTSAPIALTDNGGPSRFYPDPGSVWIASETCGQCHQGYPERLQKALMNTEAGKLQGNLWSWGLQKDHAVIWGNYNIKDADGHRPAVGTEAYKSYMVEFAKAHPDQMPLELKQIPEVDVATIPAHPNQAGITYSRQQCQRCHVGVTGREKRGDYRGTGCSACHVPYGNEGRYEGGDPTINRDIPGKLLAHRLQATRKSKVRINGLEYSGIPSETCNTCHNRGKRIGVSYQGLMEFPYGSPYDATGAKQPKLHTKNYLFIKDDLHHQQNSRPGNPKGGLLCQDCHTSIDMHGDGNIYGTTLAQVEIECADCHGTTNKFPWELPLGYGEEFLQSLSFKADRGVVSNLPDYMMTATVYRAEDGYLLTTRGNPFGNVVNRGQKVLLHSASGLEFEVPVLKRIRLDKSWNSLNGMVAMSKVDGHMDNLECYACHADWAPQCYGCHITVDYSKGKTDIDWILNANSRRSDGLTADNEIGTNGLTSPGKVSETRSYLRWETPILGINGEGRVSPMMPGCQVITTVIDKDGNTVVDNKIWGTPEGKGLDHAAVQPHTAGRKARSCESCHNNPKALGYGIEDGRYLKSHDRGLVVDLETATGDVIPATHRLQSQRIPGLNHDLSQIVNRSGEQLVSVGSHWPLTGPLPEAVRKKIERTGLCMGCHKDMADDQIWSLVSSPGWADNDAHRAIMNQALREYARSRSSQTDSQ
;
A
#
# COMPACT_ATOMS: atom_id res chain seq x y z
N MET A 1 31.67 9.51 -44.86
CA MET A 1 32.30 10.69 -45.48
C MET A 1 32.12 11.87 -44.57
N HIS A 2 33.25 12.29 -44.01
CA HIS A 2 33.64 13.63 -43.56
C HIS A 2 32.73 14.49 -42.68
N THR A 3 33.17 14.59 -41.44
CA THR A 3 33.14 15.77 -40.58
C THR A 3 33.81 16.98 -41.24
N PRO A 4 33.66 18.25 -40.78
CA PRO A 4 34.55 18.76 -39.74
C PRO A 4 33.92 19.75 -38.74
N VAL A 5 34.35 19.64 -37.55
CA VAL A 5 34.90 20.53 -36.50
C VAL A 5 35.40 21.90 -36.97
N THR A 6 35.00 22.99 -36.27
CA THR A 6 35.85 24.19 -36.03
C THR A 6 35.38 24.93 -34.78
N ARG A 7 36.10 25.02 -33.90
CA ARG A 7 36.97 25.77 -32.95
C ARG A 7 36.59 27.26 -32.73
N ARG A 8 36.65 27.57 -31.41
CA ARG A 8 36.67 28.90 -30.79
C ARG A 8 37.71 29.86 -31.35
N PRO A 9 37.61 31.17 -31.01
CA PRO A 9 38.72 31.75 -30.27
C PRO A 9 38.36 32.60 -29.03
N MET A 10 39.31 32.56 -28.13
CA MET A 10 39.49 33.48 -26.98
C MET A 10 40.13 34.80 -27.41
N LEU A 11 40.13 35.72 -26.40
CA LEU A 11 40.97 36.93 -26.15
C LEU A 11 40.14 38.21 -26.14
N SER A 12 40.32 39.21 -25.28
CA SER A 12 41.35 39.54 -24.29
C SER A 12 40.86 40.68 -23.37
N LYS A 13 41.53 40.78 -22.25
CA LYS A 13 41.39 41.85 -21.22
C LYS A 13 41.67 43.24 -21.81
N ASN A 14 41.03 44.28 -21.28
CA ASN A 14 41.71 45.48 -20.88
C ASN A 14 40.99 46.27 -19.79
N PHE A 15 41.75 46.70 -18.84
CA PHE A 15 41.50 47.60 -17.75
C PHE A 15 41.22 49.01 -18.26
N TYR A 16 40.27 49.71 -17.63
CA TYR A 16 40.43 51.15 -17.29
C TYR A 16 39.62 51.52 -16.06
N SER A 17 40.30 52.10 -15.12
CA SER A 17 39.79 52.71 -13.90
C SER A 17 39.05 54.00 -14.18
N SER A 18 37.92 54.22 -13.58
CA SER A 18 37.39 55.58 -13.35
C SER A 18 36.61 55.63 -12.03
N LEU A 19 37.17 56.38 -11.16
CA LEU A 19 36.68 56.81 -9.86
C LEU A 19 35.44 57.70 -10.11
N SER A 20 34.25 57.28 -9.66
CA SER A 20 33.07 58.13 -9.61
C SER A 20 32.48 58.08 -8.22
N ILE A 21 32.55 59.18 -7.56
CA ILE A 21 31.91 59.54 -6.27
C ILE A 21 30.42 59.35 -6.42
N VAL A 22 29.85 58.33 -5.72
CA VAL A 22 28.41 58.18 -5.61
C VAL A 22 27.97 58.80 -4.30
N PHE A 23 27.22 59.88 -4.41
CA PHE A 23 26.44 60.48 -3.33
C PHE A 23 25.49 59.45 -2.75
N VAL A 24 25.65 59.07 -1.50
CA VAL A 24 24.68 58.29 -0.75
C VAL A 24 23.51 59.19 -0.40
N LEU A 25 22.47 59.12 -1.21
CA LEU A 25 21.17 59.66 -0.86
C LEU A 25 20.52 58.65 0.09
N VAL A 26 20.61 58.85 1.38
CA VAL A 26 19.85 58.15 2.40
C VAL A 26 18.38 58.56 2.23
N LEU A 27 17.64 57.81 1.41
CA LEU A 27 16.20 57.83 1.41
C LEU A 27 15.76 57.24 2.76
N LEU A 28 15.36 58.07 3.69
CA LEU A 28 14.56 57.72 4.85
C LEU A 28 13.21 57.16 4.32
N ILE A 29 13.20 55.88 4.06
CA ILE A 29 11.95 55.15 3.94
C ILE A 29 11.39 55.09 5.37
N PRO A 30 10.21 55.66 5.64
CA PRO A 30 9.58 55.46 6.92
C PRO A 30 9.32 53.95 7.00
N ILE A 31 10.04 53.27 7.91
CA ILE A 31 9.64 51.97 8.39
C ILE A 31 8.26 52.20 9.00
N GLN A 32 7.23 51.89 8.22
CA GLN A 32 5.91 51.68 8.79
C GLN A 32 6.09 50.45 9.70
N ILE A 33 6.29 50.72 10.97
CA ILE A 33 5.95 49.80 12.03
C ILE A 33 4.45 49.61 11.85
N SER A 34 4.07 48.60 11.13
CA SER A 34 2.69 48.09 11.16
C SER A 34 2.41 47.87 12.63
N ALA A 35 1.47 48.62 13.16
CA ALA A 35 0.91 48.37 14.47
C ALA A 35 0.59 46.88 14.51
N ALA A 36 1.09 46.15 15.50
CA ALA A 36 0.78 44.76 15.77
C ALA A 36 -0.76 44.64 15.70
N GLY A 37 -1.20 44.03 14.62
CA GLY A 37 -2.62 43.88 14.37
C GLY A 37 -3.20 42.86 15.33
N ALA A 38 -4.52 42.80 15.42
CA ALA A 38 -5.32 41.93 16.29
C ALA A 38 -5.03 40.40 16.18
N ASN A 39 -3.96 40.03 15.48
CA ASN A 39 -3.51 38.62 15.27
C ASN A 39 -2.49 38.17 16.35
N ASP A 40 -2.08 39.00 17.29
CA ASP A 40 -1.08 38.65 18.32
C ASP A 40 -1.75 38.27 19.66
N ALA A 41 -3.02 37.86 19.63
CA ALA A 41 -3.75 37.41 20.80
C ALA A 41 -3.88 35.87 20.81
N GLY A 42 -4.17 35.30 21.94
CA GLY A 42 -4.36 33.87 22.10
C GLY A 42 -3.05 33.10 21.86
N CYS A 43 -3.18 31.93 21.24
CA CYS A 43 -2.04 31.08 20.96
C CYS A 43 -1.03 31.73 20.00
N LEU A 44 -1.50 32.62 19.11
CA LEU A 44 -0.63 33.33 18.17
C LEU A 44 0.33 34.31 18.82
N TYR A 45 0.15 34.63 20.09
CA TYR A 45 1.10 35.43 20.83
C TYR A 45 2.52 34.82 20.85
N CYS A 46 2.59 33.50 20.99
CA CYS A 46 3.85 32.73 20.94
C CYS A 46 4.10 32.12 19.55
N HIS A 47 3.05 31.60 18.89
CA HIS A 47 3.13 30.90 17.61
C HIS A 47 2.92 31.83 16.41
N GLN A 48 3.60 32.97 16.43
CA GLN A 48 3.55 33.99 15.36
C GLN A 48 4.04 33.37 14.05
N GLY A 49 3.27 33.53 12.98
CA GLY A 49 3.62 33.03 11.64
C GLY A 49 3.34 31.56 11.38
N ILE A 50 2.72 30.84 12.34
CA ILE A 50 2.21 29.50 12.07
C ILE A 50 1.13 29.54 10.98
N GLU A 51 1.10 28.53 10.13
CA GLU A 51 0.15 28.45 9.03
C GLU A 51 -1.27 28.18 9.56
N ASP A 52 -2.28 28.82 8.95
CA ASP A 52 -3.67 28.37 9.10
C ASP A 52 -3.76 26.89 8.68
N PHE A 53 -4.44 26.07 9.46
CA PHE A 53 -4.52 24.64 9.23
C PHE A 53 -5.16 24.30 7.86
N THR A 54 -6.09 25.12 7.39
CA THR A 54 -6.72 25.00 6.06
C THR A 54 -7.18 26.36 5.54
N ASP A 55 -7.35 26.50 4.23
CA ASP A 55 -7.85 27.73 3.57
C ASP A 55 -9.37 27.66 3.29
N GLY A 56 -10.04 26.57 3.69
CA GLY A 56 -11.42 26.31 3.31
C GLY A 56 -12.46 26.76 4.35
N PRO A 57 -13.75 26.47 4.10
CA PRO A 57 -14.86 26.78 5.01
C PRO A 57 -14.65 26.26 6.44
N MET A 58 -13.95 25.15 6.60
CA MET A 58 -13.60 24.57 7.88
C MET A 58 -12.86 25.58 8.77
N MET A 59 -11.89 26.31 8.23
CA MET A 59 -11.13 27.30 9.00
C MET A 59 -12.01 28.48 9.44
N ILE A 60 -13.00 28.86 8.63
CA ILE A 60 -13.98 29.92 8.99
C ILE A 60 -14.76 29.48 10.23
N VAL A 61 -15.25 28.24 10.27
CA VAL A 61 -16.00 27.69 11.40
C VAL A 61 -15.10 27.58 12.65
N ILE A 62 -13.89 27.05 12.50
CA ILE A 62 -12.91 26.93 13.59
C ILE A 62 -12.63 28.31 14.22
N LYS A 63 -12.32 29.32 13.40
CA LYS A 63 -12.06 30.70 13.89
C LYS A 63 -13.31 31.32 14.55
N ALA A 64 -14.48 31.05 14.03
CA ALA A 64 -15.74 31.56 14.63
C ALA A 64 -15.99 30.98 16.03
N ILE A 65 -15.76 29.68 16.22
CA ILE A 65 -15.86 29.04 17.55
C ILE A 65 -14.80 29.61 18.50
N ALA A 66 -13.57 29.73 18.04
CA ALA A 66 -12.44 30.16 18.84
C ALA A 66 -12.51 31.63 19.30
N GLN A 67 -13.28 32.48 18.61
CA GLN A 67 -13.50 33.88 19.00
C GLN A 67 -14.02 34.03 20.44
N SER A 68 -14.89 33.12 20.89
CA SER A 68 -15.43 33.11 22.27
C SER A 68 -14.35 32.84 23.33
N PHE A 69 -13.17 32.34 22.92
CA PHE A 69 -12.05 32.03 23.80
C PHE A 69 -10.86 32.99 23.61
N ASN A 70 -11.05 34.09 22.86
CA ASN A 70 -9.98 35.04 22.50
C ASN A 70 -8.81 34.40 21.77
N ASP A 71 -9.07 33.39 20.93
CA ASP A 71 -8.07 32.71 20.10
C ASP A 71 -8.35 32.94 18.60
N PRO A 72 -7.83 34.03 18.01
CA PRO A 72 -8.08 34.33 16.59
C PRO A 72 -7.46 33.31 15.63
N GLY A 73 -6.48 32.53 16.09
CA GLY A 73 -5.85 31.46 15.33
C GLY A 73 -6.74 30.22 15.19
N GLY A 74 -7.66 30.01 16.12
CA GLY A 74 -8.53 28.84 16.13
C GLY A 74 -7.91 27.59 16.76
N CYS A 75 -6.71 27.69 17.30
CA CYS A 75 -5.92 26.56 17.79
C CYS A 75 -6.62 25.80 18.93
N VAL A 76 -7.29 26.53 19.83
CA VAL A 76 -7.95 25.97 21.00
C VAL A 76 -9.04 24.94 20.65
N VAL A 77 -9.67 25.08 19.49
CA VAL A 77 -10.74 24.17 19.05
C VAL A 77 -10.25 22.74 18.86
N CYS A 78 -9.01 22.59 18.40
CA CYS A 78 -8.39 21.29 18.17
C CYS A 78 -7.42 20.89 19.27
N HIS A 79 -6.60 21.85 19.74
CA HIS A 79 -5.53 21.57 20.70
C HIS A 79 -5.95 21.72 22.16
N GLY A 80 -7.08 22.39 22.47
CA GLY A 80 -7.37 22.81 23.85
C GLY A 80 -6.37 23.89 24.30
N GLY A 81 -5.91 23.80 25.54
CA GLY A 81 -4.99 24.78 26.11
C GLY A 81 -5.70 25.97 26.75
N THR A 82 -4.92 26.90 27.27
CA THR A 82 -5.39 28.17 27.88
C THR A 82 -4.94 29.35 27.02
N PRO A 83 -5.75 29.81 26.04
CA PRO A 83 -5.34 30.81 25.05
C PRO A 83 -4.90 32.17 25.65
N SER A 84 -5.43 32.53 26.82
CA SER A 84 -5.09 33.78 27.52
C SER A 84 -3.74 33.73 28.26
N ALA A 85 -3.12 32.57 28.38
CA ALA A 85 -1.86 32.42 29.11
C ALA A 85 -0.65 32.77 28.21
N THR A 86 0.31 33.49 28.79
CA THR A 86 1.61 33.81 28.14
C THR A 86 2.75 32.91 28.62
N ASP A 87 2.54 32.16 29.71
CA ASP A 87 3.47 31.14 30.18
C ASP A 87 3.19 29.81 29.49
N LYS A 88 4.24 29.22 28.92
CA LYS A 88 4.13 27.96 28.16
C LYS A 88 3.47 26.82 28.95
N ASN A 89 3.83 26.68 30.23
CA ASN A 89 3.34 25.56 31.03
C ASN A 89 1.86 25.73 31.38
N ILE A 90 1.39 26.94 31.51
CA ILE A 90 -0.02 27.25 31.75
C ILE A 90 -0.81 27.09 30.42
N ALA A 91 -0.29 27.67 29.35
CA ALA A 91 -0.94 27.63 28.04
C ALA A 91 -1.19 26.18 27.54
N HIS A 92 -0.28 25.25 27.87
CA HIS A 92 -0.31 23.85 27.35
C HIS A 92 -0.84 22.84 28.39
N THR A 93 -1.83 23.16 29.19
CA THR A 93 -2.33 22.25 30.23
C THR A 93 -3.81 21.91 30.13
N SER A 94 -4.68 22.90 30.25
CA SER A 94 -6.15 22.72 30.37
C SER A 94 -6.85 22.97 29.02
N ALA A 95 -8.15 23.01 29.06
CA ALA A 95 -9.00 23.52 27.98
C ALA A 95 -10.14 24.34 28.57
N PRO A 96 -10.77 25.27 27.80
CA PRO A 96 -11.95 25.99 28.27
C PRO A 96 -13.11 25.04 28.55
N ILE A 97 -13.73 25.17 29.74
CA ILE A 97 -14.84 24.31 30.18
C ILE A 97 -15.99 24.30 29.15
N ALA A 98 -16.33 25.48 28.61
CA ALA A 98 -17.40 25.58 27.62
C ALA A 98 -17.09 24.82 26.30
N LEU A 99 -15.81 24.63 25.95
CA LEU A 99 -15.42 23.80 24.83
C LEU A 99 -15.57 22.32 25.16
N THR A 100 -15.09 21.93 26.33
CA THR A 100 -15.20 20.55 26.86
C THR A 100 -16.67 20.11 27.03
N ASP A 101 -17.53 20.96 27.58
CA ASP A 101 -18.94 20.67 27.76
C ASP A 101 -19.71 20.45 26.43
N ASN A 102 -19.15 20.94 25.31
CA ASN A 102 -19.67 20.72 23.98
C ASN A 102 -18.93 19.58 23.21
N GLY A 103 -18.22 18.73 23.92
CA GLY A 103 -17.54 17.56 23.33
C GLY A 103 -16.18 17.87 22.68
N GLY A 104 -15.65 19.07 22.91
CA GLY A 104 -14.32 19.46 22.49
C GLY A 104 -13.20 18.96 23.40
N PRO A 105 -11.93 19.37 23.15
CA PRO A 105 -10.78 18.96 23.94
C PRO A 105 -10.98 19.17 25.43
N SER A 106 -10.66 18.16 26.23
CA SER A 106 -10.74 18.22 27.69
C SER A 106 -9.48 18.81 28.33
N ARG A 107 -8.40 18.89 27.58
CA ARG A 107 -7.11 19.49 27.97
C ARG A 107 -6.29 19.85 26.72
N PHE A 108 -5.04 20.29 26.91
CA PHE A 108 -4.13 20.50 25.79
C PHE A 108 -3.65 19.18 25.17
N TYR A 109 -3.77 19.08 23.84
CA TYR A 109 -3.30 17.96 23.03
C TYR A 109 -2.29 18.45 21.98
N PRO A 110 -1.01 18.09 22.08
CA PRO A 110 0.01 18.47 21.09
C PRO A 110 -0.19 17.83 19.73
N ASP A 111 -0.72 16.60 19.66
CA ASP A 111 -1.18 15.92 18.43
C ASP A 111 -2.68 15.65 18.51
N PRO A 112 -3.53 16.60 18.12
CA PRO A 112 -4.99 16.43 18.15
C PRO A 112 -5.49 15.38 17.17
N GLY A 113 -4.63 14.91 16.26
CA GLY A 113 -4.94 13.83 15.33
C GLY A 113 -4.85 12.43 15.93
N SER A 114 -4.34 12.26 17.15
CA SER A 114 -4.20 10.95 17.78
C SER A 114 -5.53 10.19 17.82
N VAL A 115 -5.53 8.94 17.38
CA VAL A 115 -6.72 8.08 17.30
C VAL A 115 -7.44 7.93 18.65
N TRP A 116 -6.74 8.12 19.76
CA TRP A 116 -7.29 7.92 21.12
C TRP A 116 -8.11 9.09 21.63
N ILE A 117 -7.89 10.29 21.09
CA ILE A 117 -8.58 11.51 21.51
C ILE A 117 -9.29 12.19 20.31
N ALA A 118 -9.21 11.60 19.14
CA ALA A 118 -9.74 12.18 17.92
C ALA A 118 -11.26 12.43 17.98
N SER A 119 -12.03 11.73 18.84
CA SER A 119 -13.44 12.02 19.09
C SER A 119 -13.67 13.42 19.69
N GLU A 120 -12.77 13.88 20.58
CA GLU A 120 -12.83 15.20 21.20
C GLU A 120 -12.26 16.32 20.29
N THR A 121 -11.54 15.97 19.24
CA THR A 121 -10.84 16.92 18.36
C THR A 121 -11.46 16.89 16.94
N CYS A 122 -10.92 16.08 16.02
CA CYS A 122 -11.45 15.97 14.66
C CYS A 122 -12.93 15.49 14.65
N GLY A 123 -13.30 14.61 15.56
CA GLY A 123 -14.64 14.01 15.67
C GLY A 123 -15.75 14.98 16.01
N GLN A 124 -15.45 16.15 16.60
CA GLN A 124 -16.43 17.21 16.81
C GLN A 124 -17.16 17.61 15.51
N CYS A 125 -16.42 17.61 14.40
CA CYS A 125 -16.92 17.98 13.08
C CYS A 125 -17.03 16.77 12.15
N HIS A 126 -16.16 15.78 12.31
CA HIS A 126 -16.09 14.55 11.52
C HIS A 126 -16.59 13.35 12.34
N GLN A 127 -17.86 13.40 12.72
CA GLN A 127 -18.50 12.40 13.58
C GLN A 127 -18.41 11.00 12.95
N GLY A 128 -18.15 9.99 13.80
CA GLY A 128 -18.03 8.59 13.42
C GLY A 128 -16.72 8.18 12.74
N TYR A 129 -15.90 9.12 12.26
CA TYR A 129 -14.59 8.78 11.66
C TYR A 129 -13.61 8.22 12.69
N PRO A 130 -13.44 8.81 13.89
CA PRO A 130 -12.54 8.26 14.90
C PRO A 130 -12.91 6.83 15.32
N GLU A 131 -14.19 6.58 15.56
CA GLU A 131 -14.71 5.28 15.99
C GLU A 131 -14.52 4.20 14.93
N ARG A 132 -14.76 4.54 13.66
CA ARG A 132 -14.51 3.63 12.52
C ARG A 132 -13.03 3.33 12.35
N LEU A 133 -12.18 4.35 12.42
CA LEU A 133 -10.73 4.18 12.30
C LEU A 133 -10.15 3.27 13.40
N GLN A 134 -10.71 3.32 14.61
CA GLN A 134 -10.33 2.42 15.69
C GLN A 134 -10.59 0.95 15.34
N LYS A 135 -11.61 0.64 14.54
CA LYS A 135 -11.95 -0.72 14.12
C LYS A 135 -11.25 -1.14 12.80
N ALA A 136 -10.79 -0.17 12.02
CA ALA A 136 -10.15 -0.41 10.72
C ALA A 136 -8.80 -1.13 10.83
N LEU A 137 -8.46 -1.88 9.78
CA LEU A 137 -7.20 -2.65 9.71
C LEU A 137 -5.94 -1.81 9.90
N MET A 138 -5.94 -0.55 9.44
CA MET A 138 -4.78 0.34 9.61
C MET A 138 -4.48 0.66 11.09
N ASN A 139 -5.41 0.44 11.99
CA ASN A 139 -5.20 0.63 13.43
C ASN A 139 -5.13 -0.69 14.19
N THR A 140 -5.98 -1.67 13.87
CA THR A 140 -5.99 -2.97 14.55
C THR A 140 -4.85 -3.88 14.11
N GLU A 141 -4.40 -3.79 12.85
CA GLU A 141 -3.41 -4.66 12.22
C GLU A 141 -3.72 -6.17 12.35
N ALA A 142 -4.98 -6.51 12.54
CA ALA A 142 -5.42 -7.86 12.87
C ALA A 142 -5.01 -8.90 11.82
N GLY A 143 -5.16 -8.61 10.53
CA GLY A 143 -4.74 -9.51 9.47
C GLY A 143 -3.23 -9.72 9.41
N LYS A 144 -2.44 -8.68 9.72
CA LYS A 144 -0.98 -8.81 9.78
C LYS A 144 -0.53 -9.68 10.96
N LEU A 145 -1.20 -9.54 12.10
CA LEU A 145 -0.94 -10.39 13.27
C LEU A 145 -1.28 -11.84 12.97
N GLN A 146 -2.47 -12.10 12.41
CA GLN A 146 -2.88 -13.44 12.01
C GLN A 146 -1.85 -14.08 11.06
N GLY A 147 -1.48 -13.41 9.96
CA GLY A 147 -0.54 -13.97 9.00
C GLY A 147 0.87 -14.16 9.53
N ASN A 148 1.34 -13.30 10.44
CA ASN A 148 2.63 -13.51 11.08
C ASN A 148 2.61 -14.70 12.03
N LEU A 149 1.61 -14.79 12.90
CA LEU A 149 1.49 -15.91 13.84
C LEU A 149 1.27 -17.24 13.11
N TRP A 150 0.55 -17.23 11.99
CA TRP A 150 0.44 -18.37 11.09
C TRP A 150 1.80 -18.85 10.60
N SER A 151 2.59 -17.96 10.05
CA SER A 151 3.93 -18.30 9.51
C SER A 151 4.92 -18.80 10.59
N TRP A 152 4.69 -18.47 11.85
CA TRP A 152 5.47 -18.97 12.99
C TRP A 152 4.90 -20.27 13.60
N GLY A 153 3.84 -20.85 13.01
CA GLY A 153 3.20 -22.06 13.51
C GLY A 153 2.50 -21.88 14.86
N LEU A 154 2.12 -20.64 15.20
CA LEU A 154 1.41 -20.31 16.44
C LEU A 154 -0.09 -20.36 16.29
N GLN A 155 -0.59 -20.44 15.07
CA GLN A 155 -2.00 -20.48 14.75
C GLN A 155 -2.29 -21.67 13.84
N LYS A 156 -3.46 -22.33 14.02
CA LYS A 156 -3.82 -23.57 13.32
C LYS A 156 -4.95 -23.41 12.32
N ASP A 157 -5.56 -22.24 12.29
CA ASP A 157 -6.68 -21.87 11.44
C ASP A 157 -6.52 -20.41 10.99
N HIS A 158 -7.47 -19.96 10.17
CA HIS A 158 -7.47 -18.59 9.63
C HIS A 158 -8.25 -17.59 10.49
N ALA A 159 -8.75 -18.01 11.67
CA ALA A 159 -9.50 -17.13 12.55
C ALA A 159 -8.67 -15.94 13.02
N VAL A 160 -9.23 -14.75 12.95
CA VAL A 160 -8.58 -13.52 13.37
C VAL A 160 -8.99 -13.21 14.81
N ILE A 161 -8.04 -13.32 15.73
CA ILE A 161 -8.27 -13.23 17.17
C ILE A 161 -7.57 -12.00 17.78
N TRP A 162 -6.41 -11.63 17.22
CA TRP A 162 -5.50 -10.67 17.83
C TRP A 162 -5.51 -9.34 17.10
N GLY A 163 -5.44 -8.27 17.88
CA GLY A 163 -5.22 -6.91 17.43
C GLY A 163 -4.18 -6.20 18.31
N ASN A 164 -3.94 -4.94 18.01
CA ASN A 164 -3.04 -4.08 18.78
C ASN A 164 -3.59 -3.76 20.18
N TYR A 165 -4.88 -3.92 20.38
CA TYR A 165 -5.59 -3.66 21.64
C TYR A 165 -6.91 -4.42 21.68
N ASN A 166 -7.51 -4.47 22.88
CA ASN A 166 -8.85 -5.06 23.06
C ASN A 166 -9.91 -4.13 22.45
N ILE A 167 -10.72 -4.67 21.55
CA ILE A 167 -11.85 -3.94 20.94
C ILE A 167 -12.99 -4.89 20.66
N LYS A 168 -14.22 -4.39 20.81
CA LYS A 168 -15.46 -5.12 20.52
C LYS A 168 -16.31 -4.34 19.55
N ASP A 169 -16.98 -5.06 18.67
CA ASP A 169 -18.04 -4.56 17.82
C ASP A 169 -19.39 -4.90 18.49
N ALA A 170 -19.96 -3.94 19.21
CA ALA A 170 -21.14 -4.17 20.05
C ALA A 170 -22.45 -4.13 19.25
N ASP A 171 -22.43 -3.52 18.05
CA ASP A 171 -23.58 -3.33 17.18
C ASP A 171 -23.68 -4.39 16.07
N GLY A 172 -22.71 -5.33 16.02
CA GLY A 172 -22.69 -6.45 15.08
C GLY A 172 -22.14 -6.04 13.70
N HIS A 173 -22.36 -6.88 12.71
CA HIS A 173 -21.70 -6.76 11.39
C HIS A 173 -22.39 -5.78 10.43
N ARG A 174 -23.38 -5.00 10.87
CA ARG A 174 -23.99 -4.01 10.00
C ARG A 174 -23.14 -2.75 9.96
N PRO A 175 -22.61 -2.35 8.78
CA PRO A 175 -21.79 -1.15 8.66
C PRO A 175 -22.51 0.11 9.16
N ALA A 176 -21.78 0.98 9.85
CA ALA A 176 -22.30 2.28 10.29
C ALA A 176 -22.54 3.22 9.11
N VAL A 177 -21.72 3.10 8.06
CA VAL A 177 -21.76 3.92 6.83
C VAL A 177 -21.82 3.03 5.59
N GLY A 178 -22.11 3.64 4.46
CA GLY A 178 -22.30 2.96 3.19
C GLY A 178 -23.74 3.03 2.70
N THR A 179 -23.96 2.66 1.44
CA THR A 179 -25.31 2.50 0.89
C THR A 179 -26.03 1.32 1.52
N GLU A 180 -27.34 1.25 1.39
CA GLU A 180 -28.10 0.10 1.92
C GLU A 180 -27.72 -1.22 1.20
N ALA A 181 -27.39 -1.14 -0.08
CA ALA A 181 -26.87 -2.29 -0.83
C ALA A 181 -25.54 -2.79 -0.24
N TYR A 182 -24.61 -1.87 0.00
CA TYR A 182 -23.33 -2.17 0.66
C TYR A 182 -23.53 -2.77 2.06
N LYS A 183 -24.36 -2.15 2.89
CA LYS A 183 -24.61 -2.63 4.25
C LYS A 183 -25.19 -4.06 4.25
N SER A 184 -26.13 -4.32 3.35
CA SER A 184 -26.72 -5.66 3.20
C SER A 184 -25.68 -6.68 2.72
N TYR A 185 -24.85 -6.30 1.76
CA TYR A 185 -23.76 -7.12 1.26
C TYR A 185 -22.79 -7.51 2.39
N MET A 186 -22.35 -6.54 3.20
CA MET A 186 -21.38 -6.78 4.28
C MET A 186 -21.94 -7.67 5.39
N VAL A 187 -23.23 -7.57 5.71
CA VAL A 187 -23.88 -8.47 6.66
C VAL A 187 -23.86 -9.93 6.18
N GLU A 188 -24.17 -10.17 4.90
CA GLU A 188 -24.12 -11.52 4.32
C GLU A 188 -22.67 -12.01 4.18
N PHE A 189 -21.74 -11.12 3.83
CA PHE A 189 -20.33 -11.41 3.79
C PHE A 189 -19.80 -11.89 5.15
N ALA A 190 -20.15 -11.20 6.23
CA ALA A 190 -19.76 -11.57 7.58
C ALA A 190 -20.34 -12.93 8.03
N LYS A 191 -21.58 -13.23 7.61
CA LYS A 191 -22.18 -14.56 7.86
C LYS A 191 -21.44 -15.69 7.11
N ALA A 192 -20.99 -15.42 5.91
CA ALA A 192 -20.25 -16.39 5.09
C ALA A 192 -18.82 -16.58 5.59
N HIS A 193 -18.23 -15.55 6.18
CA HIS A 193 -16.81 -15.51 6.58
C HIS A 193 -16.61 -14.98 8.01
N PRO A 194 -17.19 -15.63 9.03
CA PRO A 194 -17.14 -15.15 10.42
C PRO A 194 -15.70 -15.07 10.95
N ASP A 195 -14.80 -15.94 10.51
CA ASP A 195 -13.41 -15.94 10.94
C ASP A 195 -12.62 -14.72 10.42
N GLN A 196 -13.13 -14.08 9.37
CA GLN A 196 -12.52 -12.90 8.74
C GLN A 196 -13.17 -11.58 9.16
N MET A 197 -14.31 -11.65 9.81
CA MET A 197 -15.09 -10.53 10.33
C MET A 197 -15.38 -10.76 11.82
N PRO A 198 -14.37 -10.70 12.70
CA PRO A 198 -14.57 -10.96 14.11
C PRO A 198 -15.36 -9.81 14.78
N LEU A 199 -16.18 -10.14 15.79
CA LEU A 199 -16.84 -9.16 16.65
C LEU A 199 -15.98 -8.68 17.81
N GLU A 200 -14.84 -9.30 18.03
CA GLU A 200 -13.92 -8.96 19.11
C GLU A 200 -12.47 -9.26 18.69
N LEU A 201 -11.56 -8.35 19.03
CA LEU A 201 -10.12 -8.63 19.02
C LEU A 201 -9.57 -8.48 20.41
N LYS A 202 -8.64 -9.36 20.75
CA LYS A 202 -7.84 -9.30 21.97
C LYS A 202 -6.49 -8.68 21.65
N GLN A 203 -5.96 -7.90 22.58
CA GLN A 203 -4.58 -7.43 22.47
C GLN A 203 -3.63 -8.62 22.42
N ILE A 204 -2.71 -8.64 21.46
CA ILE A 204 -1.66 -9.68 21.40
C ILE A 204 -0.81 -9.63 22.68
N PRO A 205 -0.62 -10.78 23.37
CA PRO A 205 0.08 -10.81 24.66
C PRO A 205 1.56 -10.44 24.55
N GLU A 206 2.21 -10.22 25.67
CA GLU A 206 3.66 -10.25 25.81
C GLU A 206 4.16 -11.69 25.94
N VAL A 207 5.42 -11.91 25.60
CA VAL A 207 6.07 -13.21 25.73
C VAL A 207 6.67 -13.35 27.13
N ASP A 208 6.33 -14.42 27.81
CA ASP A 208 7.12 -14.84 28.97
C ASP A 208 8.42 -15.49 28.48
N VAL A 209 9.52 -14.76 28.65
CA VAL A 209 10.85 -15.19 28.20
C VAL A 209 11.28 -16.53 28.80
N ALA A 210 10.75 -16.90 29.99
CA ALA A 210 11.04 -18.19 30.62
C ALA A 210 10.48 -19.37 29.81
N THR A 211 9.47 -19.15 28.99
CA THR A 211 8.84 -20.20 28.15
C THR A 211 9.59 -20.47 26.85
N ILE A 212 10.46 -19.57 26.41
CA ILE A 212 11.14 -19.61 25.09
C ILE A 212 11.91 -20.92 24.86
N PRO A 213 12.66 -21.49 25.83
CA PRO A 213 13.36 -22.75 25.58
C PRO A 213 12.42 -23.91 25.22
N ALA A 214 11.20 -23.93 25.78
CA ALA A 214 10.20 -24.97 25.49
C ALA A 214 9.33 -24.62 24.28
N HIS A 215 9.08 -23.33 24.02
CA HIS A 215 8.17 -22.82 23.00
C HIS A 215 8.82 -21.70 22.16
N PRO A 216 9.92 -22.00 21.45
CA PRO A 216 10.70 -20.96 20.75
C PRO A 216 9.94 -20.24 19.63
N ASN A 217 8.86 -20.82 19.09
CA ASN A 217 7.99 -20.15 18.13
C ASN A 217 7.24 -18.94 18.72
N GLN A 218 7.09 -18.84 20.04
CA GLN A 218 6.51 -17.66 20.70
C GLN A 218 7.33 -16.38 20.42
N ALA A 219 8.58 -16.51 20.01
CA ALA A 219 9.37 -15.39 19.52
C ALA A 219 8.73 -14.65 18.34
N GLY A 220 7.78 -15.27 17.62
CA GLY A 220 6.91 -14.62 16.62
C GLY A 220 6.03 -13.52 17.19
N ILE A 221 5.65 -13.61 18.46
CA ILE A 221 4.90 -12.57 19.17
C ILE A 221 5.81 -11.36 19.39
N THR A 222 7.03 -11.56 19.89
CA THR A 222 8.03 -10.48 20.05
C THR A 222 8.34 -9.83 18.70
N TYR A 223 8.52 -10.64 17.64
CA TYR A 223 8.72 -10.13 16.28
C TYR A 223 7.54 -9.26 15.82
N SER A 224 6.31 -9.69 16.07
CA SER A 224 5.11 -8.90 15.76
C SER A 224 5.15 -7.55 16.47
N ARG A 225 5.30 -7.55 17.79
CA ARG A 225 5.25 -6.36 18.63
C ARG A 225 6.36 -5.34 18.32
N GLN A 226 7.59 -5.84 18.07
CA GLN A 226 8.78 -4.98 17.86
C GLN A 226 8.99 -4.58 16.40
N GLN A 227 8.54 -5.35 15.42
CA GLN A 227 8.82 -5.07 14.00
C GLN A 227 7.58 -4.86 13.14
N CYS A 228 6.54 -5.67 13.27
CA CYS A 228 5.38 -5.57 12.41
C CYS A 228 4.49 -4.38 12.80
N GLN A 229 4.26 -4.19 14.09
CA GLN A 229 3.28 -3.22 14.59
C GLN A 229 3.72 -1.75 14.55
N ARG A 230 4.93 -1.46 14.12
CA ARG A 230 5.42 -0.08 13.96
C ARG A 230 4.71 0.74 12.87
N CYS A 231 3.87 0.10 12.06
CA CYS A 231 3.21 0.75 10.92
C CYS A 231 1.74 1.11 11.16
N HIS A 232 1.12 0.71 12.28
CA HIS A 232 -0.27 1.10 12.52
C HIS A 232 -0.39 2.59 12.88
N VAL A 233 -1.58 3.16 12.64
CA VAL A 233 -1.78 4.61 12.80
C VAL A 233 -1.82 5.07 14.26
N GLY A 234 -1.93 4.16 15.23
CA GLY A 234 -1.93 4.47 16.66
C GLY A 234 -0.56 4.83 17.26
N VAL A 235 0.52 4.82 16.47
CA VAL A 235 1.87 5.21 16.90
C VAL A 235 2.50 6.20 15.93
N THR A 236 3.44 7.01 16.44
CA THR A 236 4.29 7.86 15.59
C THR A 236 5.19 7.01 14.70
N GLY A 237 5.66 7.57 13.61
CA GLY A 237 6.64 6.93 12.74
C GLY A 237 7.98 6.69 13.44
N ARG A 238 8.80 5.84 12.86
CA ARG A 238 10.19 5.71 13.30
C ARG A 238 10.94 7.00 13.02
N GLU A 239 11.93 7.32 13.86
CA GLU A 239 12.84 8.45 13.66
C GLU A 239 13.87 8.16 12.55
N LYS A 240 13.39 7.86 11.35
CA LYS A 240 14.22 7.52 10.20
C LYS A 240 13.70 8.21 8.95
N ARG A 241 14.61 8.56 8.06
CA ARG A 241 14.29 9.21 6.79
C ARG A 241 13.16 8.48 6.05
N GLY A 242 12.09 9.20 5.75
CA GLY A 242 10.90 8.70 5.06
C GLY A 242 9.86 8.00 5.94
N ASP A 243 10.13 7.84 7.25
CA ASP A 243 9.19 7.18 8.19
C ASP A 243 8.55 8.17 9.17
N TYR A 244 8.92 9.44 9.14
CA TYR A 244 8.34 10.45 10.03
C TYR A 244 6.86 10.66 9.73
N ARG A 245 6.04 10.62 10.75
CA ARG A 245 4.59 10.90 10.70
C ARG A 245 4.01 11.10 12.10
N GLY A 246 2.86 11.74 12.18
CA GLY A 246 2.03 11.80 13.39
C GLY A 246 1.27 10.51 13.67
N THR A 247 0.27 10.58 14.53
CA THR A 247 -0.59 9.45 14.89
C THR A 247 -2.04 9.67 14.45
N GLY A 248 -2.83 8.61 14.32
CA GLY A 248 -4.24 8.70 13.97
C GLY A 248 -4.49 9.51 12.70
N CYS A 249 -5.34 10.51 12.79
CA CYS A 249 -5.70 11.38 11.65
C CYS A 249 -4.49 12.12 11.11
N SER A 250 -3.60 12.61 11.97
CA SER A 250 -2.41 13.36 11.55
C SER A 250 -1.37 12.50 10.84
N ALA A 251 -1.41 11.16 10.97
CA ALA A 251 -0.54 10.28 10.20
C ALA A 251 -0.73 10.41 8.69
N CYS A 252 -1.95 10.76 8.25
CA CYS A 252 -2.30 10.91 6.83
C CYS A 252 -2.61 12.36 6.45
N HIS A 253 -3.31 13.10 7.33
CA HIS A 253 -3.86 14.42 7.03
C HIS A 253 -2.93 15.59 7.33
N VAL A 254 -1.78 15.36 7.97
CA VAL A 254 -0.75 16.37 8.22
C VAL A 254 0.53 15.99 7.49
N PRO A 255 1.16 16.90 6.73
CA PRO A 255 2.33 16.57 5.92
C PRO A 255 3.59 16.41 6.78
N TYR A 256 4.38 15.41 6.43
CA TYR A 256 5.73 15.17 6.93
C TYR A 256 6.71 15.06 5.76
N GLY A 257 7.83 15.76 5.84
CA GLY A 257 8.93 15.59 4.90
C GLY A 257 9.76 14.34 5.20
N ASN A 258 10.55 13.88 4.23
CA ASN A 258 11.42 12.72 4.42
C ASN A 258 12.39 12.88 5.60
N GLU A 259 12.83 14.10 5.87
CA GLU A 259 13.77 14.42 6.95
C GLU A 259 13.05 14.77 8.27
N GLY A 260 11.72 14.82 8.28
CA GLY A 260 10.91 15.15 9.44
C GLY A 260 11.19 16.54 10.00
N ARG A 261 11.52 17.51 9.15
CA ARG A 261 11.88 18.88 9.56
C ARG A 261 10.76 19.84 9.23
N TYR A 262 10.56 20.80 10.13
CA TYR A 262 9.58 21.87 9.94
C TYR A 262 10.07 22.90 8.91
N GLU A 263 9.25 23.19 7.91
CA GLU A 263 9.50 24.23 6.88
C GLU A 263 8.54 25.41 6.98
N GLY A 264 7.62 25.38 7.97
CA GLY A 264 6.60 26.40 8.18
C GLY A 264 7.11 27.68 8.84
N GLY A 265 6.15 28.58 9.16
CA GLY A 265 6.45 29.94 9.63
C GLY A 265 6.63 30.10 11.14
N ASP A 266 6.27 29.13 11.96
CA ASP A 266 6.32 29.23 13.43
C ASP A 266 7.76 29.24 13.96
N PRO A 267 8.20 30.33 14.62
CA PRO A 267 9.57 30.44 15.15
C PRO A 267 9.80 29.55 16.39
N THR A 268 8.75 29.12 17.08
CA THR A 268 8.87 28.28 18.29
C THR A 268 9.18 26.82 17.95
N ILE A 269 8.95 26.38 16.72
CA ILE A 269 9.25 25.02 16.28
C ILE A 269 10.70 24.95 15.78
N ASN A 270 11.51 24.17 16.49
CA ASN A 270 12.92 24.01 16.11
C ASN A 270 13.05 23.24 14.79
N ARG A 271 13.61 23.90 13.77
CA ARG A 271 13.80 23.36 12.41
C ARG A 271 14.98 22.40 12.28
N ASP A 272 15.88 22.39 13.25
CA ASP A 272 17.08 21.53 13.22
C ASP A 272 16.82 20.15 13.82
N ILE A 273 15.76 20.00 14.62
CA ILE A 273 15.38 18.74 15.25
C ILE A 273 14.41 17.98 14.34
N PRO A 274 14.72 16.72 13.98
CA PRO A 274 13.80 15.89 13.20
C PRO A 274 12.60 15.42 14.05
N GLY A 275 11.58 14.85 13.41
CA GLY A 275 10.37 14.37 14.08
C GLY A 275 9.22 15.37 14.04
N LYS A 276 9.41 16.51 13.38
CA LYS A 276 8.40 17.56 13.25
C LYS A 276 7.58 17.40 11.96
N LEU A 277 6.33 17.88 11.98
CA LEU A 277 5.53 18.07 10.77
C LEU A 277 6.25 19.02 9.80
N LEU A 278 5.94 18.89 8.52
CA LEU A 278 6.53 19.76 7.49
C LEU A 278 5.95 21.17 7.56
N ALA A 279 4.63 21.27 7.70
CA ALA A 279 3.89 22.51 7.87
C ALA A 279 2.59 22.21 8.62
N HIS A 280 2.09 23.20 9.38
CA HIS A 280 0.81 23.08 10.09
C HIS A 280 -0.37 23.25 9.12
N ARG A 281 -0.52 22.29 8.19
CA ARG A 281 -1.50 22.36 7.11
C ARG A 281 -2.19 21.00 6.89
N LEU A 282 -3.48 21.06 6.56
CA LEU A 282 -4.23 19.89 6.15
C LEU A 282 -3.92 19.52 4.69
N GLN A 283 -3.58 18.27 4.43
CA GLN A 283 -3.31 17.74 3.10
C GLN A 283 -4.38 16.71 2.68
N ALA A 284 -5.60 16.97 2.67
CA ALA A 284 -6.61 15.98 2.27
C ALA A 284 -7.62 16.50 1.28
N THR A 285 -7.62 17.79 1.02
CA THR A 285 -8.59 18.42 0.14
C THR A 285 -7.93 18.84 -1.18
N ARG A 286 -8.69 18.83 -2.27
CA ARG A 286 -8.23 19.34 -3.57
C ARG A 286 -7.85 20.81 -3.55
N LYS A 287 -8.31 21.56 -2.56
CA LYS A 287 -8.00 22.99 -2.39
C LYS A 287 -6.78 23.23 -1.51
N SER A 288 -6.44 22.27 -0.67
CA SER A 288 -5.25 22.37 0.16
C SER A 288 -4.00 22.14 -0.66
N LYS A 289 -3.10 23.09 -0.62
CA LYS A 289 -1.80 23.01 -1.27
C LYS A 289 -0.71 22.97 -0.22
N VAL A 290 0.09 21.93 -0.28
CA VAL A 290 1.19 21.69 0.64
C VAL A 290 2.48 21.54 -0.16
N ARG A 291 3.53 22.21 0.29
CA ARG A 291 4.86 22.10 -0.31
C ARG A 291 5.66 21.02 0.41
N ILE A 292 6.09 19.99 -0.32
CA ILE A 292 6.90 18.89 0.20
C ILE A 292 8.12 18.75 -0.71
N ASN A 293 9.32 18.82 -0.15
CA ASN A 293 10.58 18.74 -0.92
C ASN A 293 10.62 19.70 -2.12
N GLY A 294 10.11 20.93 -1.92
CA GLY A 294 10.04 21.94 -2.97
C GLY A 294 8.91 21.79 -4.00
N LEU A 295 8.12 20.73 -3.93
CA LEU A 295 6.98 20.46 -4.83
C LEU A 295 5.66 20.75 -4.12
N GLU A 296 4.72 21.32 -4.87
CA GLU A 296 3.38 21.62 -4.38
C GLU A 296 2.45 20.43 -4.66
N TYR A 297 1.68 20.00 -3.66
CA TYR A 297 0.71 18.91 -3.73
C TYR A 297 -0.69 19.39 -3.38
N SER A 298 -1.67 18.77 -4.03
CA SER A 298 -3.06 18.75 -3.61
C SER A 298 -3.44 17.33 -3.24
N GLY A 299 -4.20 17.14 -2.18
CA GLY A 299 -4.51 15.82 -1.65
C GLY A 299 -3.39 15.21 -0.79
N ILE A 300 -3.51 13.93 -0.47
CA ILE A 300 -2.50 13.19 0.30
C ILE A 300 -1.50 12.55 -0.68
N PRO A 301 -0.23 12.95 -0.66
CA PRO A 301 0.76 12.40 -1.58
C PRO A 301 1.08 10.95 -1.26
N SER A 302 1.45 10.16 -2.28
CA SER A 302 1.78 8.74 -2.14
C SER A 302 2.91 8.47 -1.13
N GLU A 303 3.82 9.43 -0.95
CA GLU A 303 4.88 9.36 0.06
C GLU A 303 4.36 9.24 1.47
N THR A 304 3.23 9.88 1.78
CA THR A 304 2.57 9.74 3.09
C THR A 304 2.15 8.30 3.33
N CYS A 305 1.56 7.64 2.34
CA CYS A 305 1.20 6.22 2.42
C CYS A 305 2.44 5.34 2.58
N ASN A 306 3.55 5.70 1.93
CA ASN A 306 4.79 4.95 1.97
C ASN A 306 5.51 4.97 3.33
N THR A 307 5.15 5.84 4.25
CA THR A 307 5.66 5.77 5.63
C THR A 307 5.35 4.42 6.28
N CYS A 308 4.24 3.77 5.88
CA CYS A 308 3.81 2.44 6.30
C CYS A 308 3.92 1.39 5.18
N HIS A 309 3.45 1.69 3.96
CA HIS A 309 3.35 0.74 2.84
C HIS A 309 4.67 0.50 2.09
N ASN A 310 5.80 0.54 2.80
CA ASN A 310 7.15 0.28 2.28
C ASN A 310 7.70 -1.10 2.65
N ARG A 311 6.93 -1.94 3.36
CA ARG A 311 7.33 -3.30 3.81
C ARG A 311 6.29 -4.35 3.40
N GLY A 312 6.56 -5.57 3.81
CA GLY A 312 5.72 -6.71 3.47
C GLY A 312 5.66 -6.89 1.95
N LYS A 313 4.49 -6.75 1.41
CA LYS A 313 4.23 -6.85 -0.04
C LYS A 313 4.66 -5.61 -0.83
N ARG A 314 5.15 -4.57 -0.17
CA ARG A 314 5.77 -3.34 -0.76
C ARG A 314 4.88 -2.54 -1.69
N ILE A 315 3.58 -2.61 -1.51
CA ILE A 315 2.57 -2.03 -2.41
C ILE A 315 2.83 -0.55 -2.72
N GLY A 316 3.08 0.27 -1.68
CA GLY A 316 3.24 1.71 -1.87
C GLY A 316 4.51 2.08 -2.63
N VAL A 317 5.65 1.47 -2.30
CA VAL A 317 6.91 1.78 -3.01
C VAL A 317 6.93 1.19 -4.41
N SER A 318 6.28 0.04 -4.67
CA SER A 318 6.17 -0.51 -6.02
C SER A 318 5.28 0.34 -6.92
N TYR A 319 4.23 0.95 -6.38
CA TYR A 319 3.41 1.93 -7.09
C TYR A 319 4.26 3.10 -7.65
N GLN A 320 5.24 3.54 -6.89
CA GLN A 320 6.22 4.55 -7.30
C GLN A 320 7.42 3.99 -8.09
N GLY A 321 7.40 2.74 -8.50
CA GLY A 321 8.48 2.10 -9.25
C GLY A 321 9.71 1.73 -8.42
N LEU A 322 9.61 1.79 -7.11
CA LEU A 322 10.74 1.54 -6.21
C LEU A 322 10.75 0.09 -5.72
N MET A 323 11.82 -0.61 -5.99
CA MET A 323 12.08 -1.93 -5.41
C MET A 323 13.25 -1.87 -4.46
N GLU A 324 13.11 -2.48 -3.28
CA GLU A 324 14.19 -2.59 -2.32
C GLU A 324 15.40 -3.32 -2.93
N PHE A 325 16.57 -2.74 -2.70
CA PHE A 325 17.82 -3.18 -3.31
C PHE A 325 18.87 -3.43 -2.21
N PRO A 326 19.53 -4.60 -2.18
CA PRO A 326 20.43 -4.96 -1.10
C PRO A 326 21.80 -4.30 -1.15
N TYR A 327 22.16 -3.70 -2.27
CA TYR A 327 23.51 -3.17 -2.52
C TYR A 327 23.53 -1.65 -2.57
N GLY A 328 24.54 -1.04 -1.94
CA GLY A 328 24.85 0.36 -2.07
C GLY A 328 23.74 1.34 -1.70
N SER A 329 23.67 2.45 -2.39
CA SER A 329 22.67 3.49 -2.20
C SER A 329 21.46 3.24 -3.09
N PRO A 330 20.26 3.74 -2.71
CA PRO A 330 19.11 3.74 -3.59
C PRO A 330 19.40 4.58 -4.84
N TYR A 331 18.63 4.30 -5.89
CA TYR A 331 18.70 5.03 -7.15
C TYR A 331 17.38 5.77 -7.39
N ASP A 332 17.44 6.92 -8.02
CA ASP A 332 16.28 7.63 -8.53
C ASP A 332 15.86 7.11 -9.92
N ALA A 333 14.86 7.75 -10.52
CA ALA A 333 14.38 7.41 -11.86
C ALA A 333 15.43 7.53 -12.98
N THR A 334 16.52 8.28 -12.72
CA THR A 334 17.64 8.45 -13.67
C THR A 334 18.80 7.51 -13.39
N GLY A 335 18.71 6.68 -12.33
CA GLY A 335 19.79 5.81 -11.88
C GLY A 335 20.84 6.51 -11.01
N ALA A 336 20.62 7.75 -10.58
CA ALA A 336 21.51 8.46 -9.68
C ALA A 336 21.39 7.96 -8.23
N LYS A 337 22.48 8.00 -7.48
CA LYS A 337 22.52 7.56 -6.08
C LYS A 337 21.75 8.53 -5.18
N GLN A 338 20.97 7.97 -4.26
CA GLN A 338 20.23 8.71 -3.25
C GLN A 338 20.52 8.22 -1.82
N PRO A 339 20.28 9.04 -0.79
CA PRO A 339 20.31 8.59 0.59
C PRO A 339 19.29 7.48 0.86
N LYS A 340 19.56 6.62 1.84
CA LYS A 340 18.61 5.58 2.27
C LYS A 340 17.26 6.18 2.65
N LEU A 341 16.20 5.52 2.20
CA LEU A 341 14.82 5.84 2.55
C LEU A 341 14.23 4.63 3.30
N HIS A 342 13.47 4.85 4.36
CA HIS A 342 12.92 3.75 5.19
C HIS A 342 14.01 2.79 5.71
N THR A 343 15.22 3.28 5.96
CA THR A 343 16.44 2.49 6.27
C THR A 343 16.90 1.54 5.16
N LYS A 344 16.39 1.68 3.95
CA LYS A 344 16.63 0.79 2.82
C LYS A 344 17.26 1.52 1.64
N ASN A 345 17.91 0.75 0.79
CA ASN A 345 18.27 1.18 -0.54
C ASN A 345 17.16 0.78 -1.52
N TYR A 346 16.93 1.57 -2.53
CA TYR A 346 15.95 1.28 -3.57
C TYR A 346 16.58 1.40 -4.95
N LEU A 347 16.02 0.61 -5.85
CA LEU A 347 16.26 0.72 -7.28
C LEU A 347 14.95 1.17 -7.92
N PHE A 348 15.02 2.17 -8.80
CA PHE A 348 13.89 2.55 -9.62
C PHE A 348 13.82 1.58 -10.81
N ILE A 349 12.69 0.91 -10.97
CA ILE A 349 12.43 -0.01 -12.07
C ILE A 349 11.48 0.65 -13.05
N LYS A 350 10.20 0.65 -12.72
CA LYS A 350 9.13 1.25 -13.48
C LYS A 350 7.93 1.40 -12.57
N ASP A 351 7.40 2.58 -12.50
CA ASP A 351 6.23 2.87 -11.70
C ASP A 351 4.93 2.41 -12.38
N ASP A 352 3.88 2.28 -11.57
CA ASP A 352 2.55 1.94 -12.05
C ASP A 352 2.05 2.96 -13.09
N LEU A 353 1.35 2.48 -14.10
CA LEU A 353 0.79 3.32 -15.15
C LEU A 353 -0.07 4.46 -14.59
N HIS A 354 -0.85 4.20 -13.55
CA HIS A 354 -1.70 5.22 -12.93
C HIS A 354 -0.87 6.28 -12.19
N HIS A 355 0.28 5.92 -11.65
CA HIS A 355 1.24 6.87 -11.08
C HIS A 355 1.93 7.71 -12.15
N GLN A 356 2.20 7.13 -13.33
CA GLN A 356 2.86 7.81 -14.45
C GLN A 356 1.95 8.80 -15.18
N GLN A 357 0.63 8.65 -15.09
CA GLN A 357 -0.32 9.47 -15.83
C GLN A 357 -0.02 10.97 -15.62
N ASN A 358 0.34 11.67 -16.71
CA ASN A 358 0.71 13.08 -16.70
C ASN A 358 1.95 13.48 -15.88
N SER A 359 2.89 12.57 -15.61
CA SER A 359 4.22 13.00 -15.19
C SER A 359 4.80 13.92 -16.29
N ARG A 360 4.92 15.20 -15.96
CA ARG A 360 5.55 16.20 -16.84
C ARG A 360 6.97 16.45 -16.36
N PRO A 361 7.91 16.83 -17.25
CA PRO A 361 9.19 17.36 -16.81
C PRO A 361 8.96 18.50 -15.80
N GLY A 362 9.49 18.34 -14.58
CA GLY A 362 9.30 19.31 -13.50
C GLY A 362 8.09 19.06 -12.56
N ASN A 363 7.19 18.13 -12.89
CA ASN A 363 6.19 17.59 -11.98
C ASN A 363 6.14 16.07 -12.09
N PRO A 364 7.09 15.36 -11.46
CA PRO A 364 7.19 13.89 -11.56
C PRO A 364 6.05 13.14 -10.85
N LYS A 365 5.10 13.85 -10.23
CA LYS A 365 4.06 13.30 -9.37
C LYS A 365 2.65 13.66 -9.83
N GLY A 366 2.45 13.83 -11.12
CA GLY A 366 1.17 14.23 -11.72
C GLY A 366 0.20 13.10 -12.03
N GLY A 367 0.38 11.89 -11.49
CA GLY A 367 -0.51 10.76 -11.68
C GLY A 367 -1.64 10.70 -10.66
N LEU A 368 -2.29 9.53 -10.59
CA LEU A 368 -3.28 9.23 -9.57
C LEU A 368 -2.60 9.03 -8.22
N LEU A 369 -3.28 9.45 -7.17
CA LEU A 369 -2.88 9.22 -5.78
C LEU A 369 -3.60 7.98 -5.24
N CYS A 370 -3.12 7.41 -4.15
CA CYS A 370 -3.73 6.22 -3.56
C CYS A 370 -5.23 6.41 -3.29
N GLN A 371 -5.61 7.58 -2.80
CA GLN A 371 -7.00 7.96 -2.50
C GLN A 371 -7.89 8.21 -3.72
N ASP A 372 -7.34 8.16 -4.94
CA ASP A 372 -8.14 8.23 -6.16
C ASP A 372 -8.82 6.90 -6.49
N CYS A 373 -8.25 5.81 -5.98
CA CYS A 373 -8.79 4.46 -6.09
C CYS A 373 -9.37 3.98 -4.74
N HIS A 374 -8.63 4.16 -3.65
CA HIS A 374 -9.08 3.71 -2.33
C HIS A 374 -10.07 4.69 -1.73
N THR A 375 -11.28 4.19 -1.45
CA THR A 375 -12.39 4.99 -0.93
C THR A 375 -12.16 5.42 0.52
N SER A 376 -13.01 6.34 1.01
CA SER A 376 -13.02 6.71 2.41
C SER A 376 -13.32 5.52 3.33
N ILE A 377 -14.11 4.54 2.87
CA ILE A 377 -14.40 3.31 3.63
C ILE A 377 -13.17 2.42 3.70
N ASP A 378 -12.45 2.24 2.60
CA ASP A 378 -11.17 1.51 2.60
C ASP A 378 -10.17 2.09 3.61
N MET A 379 -10.13 3.42 3.72
CA MET A 379 -9.15 4.12 4.56
C MET A 379 -9.56 4.21 6.03
N HIS A 380 -10.84 4.49 6.32
CA HIS A 380 -11.30 4.73 7.69
C HIS A 380 -12.10 3.57 8.27
N GLY A 381 -12.44 2.56 7.45
CA GLY A 381 -13.37 1.52 7.83
C GLY A 381 -14.84 1.97 7.74
N ASP A 382 -15.75 1.04 7.92
CA ASP A 382 -17.19 1.24 7.89
C ASP A 382 -17.87 1.09 9.27
N GLY A 383 -17.09 0.76 10.29
CA GLY A 383 -17.56 0.47 11.65
C GLY A 383 -17.39 -0.98 12.06
N ASN A 384 -17.18 -1.90 11.12
CA ASN A 384 -16.87 -3.29 11.43
C ASN A 384 -15.40 -3.50 11.80
N ILE A 385 -15.11 -4.58 12.51
CA ILE A 385 -13.76 -5.09 12.72
C ILE A 385 -13.42 -6.02 11.56
N TYR A 386 -12.28 -5.77 10.92
CA TYR A 386 -11.81 -6.55 9.77
C TYR A 386 -10.60 -7.41 10.09
N GLY A 387 -10.58 -8.62 9.56
CA GLY A 387 -9.46 -9.55 9.68
C GLY A 387 -8.54 -9.59 8.46
N THR A 388 -8.97 -9.08 7.32
CA THR A 388 -8.20 -9.14 6.08
C THR A 388 -8.46 -7.93 5.20
N THR A 389 -7.47 -7.59 4.36
CA THR A 389 -7.60 -6.52 3.37
C THR A 389 -8.71 -6.81 2.35
N LEU A 390 -8.92 -8.07 1.96
CA LEU A 390 -10.00 -8.44 1.06
C LEU A 390 -11.39 -8.16 1.66
N ALA A 391 -11.54 -8.18 2.97
CA ALA A 391 -12.79 -7.85 3.62
C ALA A 391 -13.04 -6.34 3.67
N GLN A 392 -12.00 -5.51 3.85
CA GLN A 392 -12.13 -4.06 3.98
C GLN A 392 -12.03 -3.33 2.64
N VAL A 393 -11.08 -3.69 1.77
CA VAL A 393 -10.86 -3.00 0.48
C VAL A 393 -11.89 -3.46 -0.53
N GLU A 394 -12.55 -2.49 -1.16
CA GLU A 394 -13.68 -2.76 -2.07
C GLU A 394 -13.41 -2.40 -3.54
N ILE A 395 -12.27 -1.78 -3.85
CA ILE A 395 -11.94 -1.31 -5.20
C ILE A 395 -11.57 -2.46 -6.14
N GLU A 396 -12.13 -2.43 -7.34
CA GLU A 396 -11.80 -3.31 -8.46
C GLU A 396 -11.44 -2.52 -9.71
N CYS A 397 -10.55 -3.05 -10.55
CA CYS A 397 -10.20 -2.41 -11.83
C CYS A 397 -11.45 -2.21 -12.72
N ALA A 398 -12.35 -3.18 -12.70
CA ALA A 398 -13.58 -3.14 -13.49
C ALA A 398 -14.54 -2.03 -13.05
N ASP A 399 -14.42 -1.52 -11.82
CA ASP A 399 -15.29 -0.43 -11.33
C ASP A 399 -15.16 0.84 -12.15
N CYS A 400 -13.97 1.06 -12.74
CA CYS A 400 -13.71 2.19 -13.65
C CYS A 400 -13.62 1.76 -15.11
N HIS A 401 -13.00 0.61 -15.40
CA HIS A 401 -12.72 0.16 -16.78
C HIS A 401 -13.82 -0.71 -17.39
N GLY A 402 -14.72 -1.27 -16.58
CA GLY A 402 -15.70 -2.25 -17.01
C GLY A 402 -15.05 -3.54 -17.49
N THR A 403 -15.78 -4.29 -18.30
CA THR A 403 -15.30 -5.48 -19.02
C THR A 403 -15.47 -5.27 -20.51
N THR A 404 -15.00 -6.21 -21.33
CA THR A 404 -15.22 -6.16 -22.79
C THR A 404 -16.69 -6.19 -23.18
N ASN A 405 -17.56 -6.71 -22.32
CA ASN A 405 -18.98 -6.89 -22.58
C ASN A 405 -19.87 -5.88 -21.84
N LYS A 406 -19.38 -5.34 -20.72
CA LYS A 406 -20.18 -4.45 -19.86
C LYS A 406 -19.44 -3.15 -19.55
N PHE A 407 -20.16 -2.05 -19.58
CA PHE A 407 -19.70 -0.78 -18.99
C PHE A 407 -19.65 -0.93 -17.47
N PRO A 408 -18.89 -0.08 -16.74
CA PRO A 408 -18.83 -0.15 -15.27
C PRO A 408 -20.21 -0.19 -14.60
N TRP A 409 -21.15 0.62 -15.04
CA TRP A 409 -22.50 0.71 -14.48
C TRP A 409 -23.44 -0.45 -14.90
N GLU A 410 -23.04 -1.26 -15.85
CA GLU A 410 -23.75 -2.51 -16.25
C GLU A 410 -23.26 -3.74 -15.51
N LEU A 411 -22.19 -3.59 -14.70
CA LEU A 411 -21.69 -4.69 -13.87
C LEU A 411 -22.68 -4.97 -12.73
N PRO A 412 -22.78 -6.22 -12.26
CA PRO A 412 -23.56 -6.53 -11.06
C PRO A 412 -22.88 -5.99 -9.82
N LEU A 413 -23.62 -5.91 -8.72
CA LEU A 413 -23.00 -5.82 -7.39
C LEU A 413 -22.37 -7.16 -7.02
N GLY A 414 -21.24 -7.09 -6.30
CA GLY A 414 -20.46 -8.27 -5.92
C GLY A 414 -19.40 -8.63 -6.95
N TYR A 415 -18.61 -9.65 -6.61
CA TYR A 415 -17.41 -10.05 -7.36
C TYR A 415 -17.70 -11.07 -8.48
N GLY A 416 -18.96 -11.35 -8.77
CA GLY A 416 -19.39 -12.30 -9.79
C GLY A 416 -20.01 -13.58 -9.22
N GLU A 417 -20.46 -14.45 -10.11
CA GLU A 417 -21.24 -15.64 -9.73
C GLU A 417 -20.42 -16.70 -8.97
N GLU A 418 -19.12 -16.73 -9.17
CA GLU A 418 -18.23 -17.75 -8.60
C GLU A 418 -17.78 -17.43 -7.18
N PHE A 419 -17.67 -16.14 -6.84
CA PHE A 419 -17.37 -15.72 -5.51
C PHE A 419 -18.65 -15.38 -4.74
N LEU A 420 -19.02 -16.23 -3.78
CA LEU A 420 -20.21 -16.03 -2.96
C LEU A 420 -21.47 -15.77 -3.81
N GLN A 421 -21.89 -16.75 -4.59
CA GLN A 421 -23.12 -16.64 -5.40
C GLN A 421 -24.33 -16.07 -4.65
N SER A 422 -24.38 -16.32 -3.34
CA SER A 422 -25.40 -15.76 -2.44
C SER A 422 -25.29 -14.24 -2.26
N LEU A 423 -24.13 -13.65 -2.51
CA LEU A 423 -23.86 -12.22 -2.37
C LEU A 423 -23.83 -11.47 -3.69
N SER A 424 -23.89 -12.17 -4.82
CA SER A 424 -23.94 -11.54 -6.13
C SER A 424 -25.36 -11.13 -6.48
N PHE A 425 -25.57 -9.85 -6.73
CA PHE A 425 -26.85 -9.30 -7.15
C PHE A 425 -26.95 -9.36 -8.67
N LYS A 426 -28.09 -9.86 -9.19
CA LYS A 426 -28.30 -9.96 -10.65
C LYS A 426 -28.54 -8.61 -11.33
N ALA A 427 -28.97 -7.61 -10.56
CA ALA A 427 -29.23 -6.28 -11.09
C ALA A 427 -27.93 -5.51 -11.38
N ASP A 428 -27.96 -4.70 -12.42
CA ASP A 428 -26.87 -3.79 -12.74
C ASP A 428 -26.68 -2.79 -11.60
N ARG A 429 -25.41 -2.47 -11.26
CA ARG A 429 -25.09 -1.55 -10.16
C ARG A 429 -25.49 -0.10 -10.45
N GLY A 430 -25.53 0.30 -11.73
CA GLY A 430 -25.94 1.63 -12.14
C GLY A 430 -24.98 2.74 -11.70
N VAL A 431 -25.53 3.94 -11.60
CA VAL A 431 -24.88 5.15 -11.08
C VAL A 431 -25.80 5.84 -10.11
N VAL A 432 -25.25 6.69 -9.24
CA VAL A 432 -26.03 7.54 -8.33
C VAL A 432 -25.79 9.01 -8.62
N SER A 433 -26.85 9.83 -8.55
CA SER A 433 -26.78 11.28 -8.79
C SER A 433 -26.36 12.05 -7.54
N ASN A 434 -26.67 11.51 -6.35
CA ASN A 434 -26.39 12.15 -5.07
C ASN A 434 -25.43 11.29 -4.25
N LEU A 435 -24.46 11.95 -3.64
CA LEU A 435 -23.55 11.29 -2.71
C LEU A 435 -24.23 11.14 -1.34
N PRO A 436 -23.98 10.03 -0.61
CA PRO A 436 -24.49 9.84 0.74
C PRO A 436 -23.93 10.89 1.73
N ASP A 437 -24.66 11.15 2.81
CA ASP A 437 -24.29 12.15 3.82
C ASP A 437 -22.88 11.94 4.43
N TYR A 438 -22.43 10.69 4.58
CA TYR A 438 -21.10 10.40 5.09
C TYR A 438 -19.97 10.82 4.11
N MET A 439 -20.30 11.25 2.89
CA MET A 439 -19.39 11.78 1.87
C MET A 439 -19.51 13.30 1.72
N MET A 440 -19.97 14.03 2.75
CA MET A 440 -20.23 15.47 2.70
C MET A 440 -19.05 16.33 2.20
N THR A 441 -17.82 15.85 2.33
CA THR A 441 -16.63 16.54 1.85
C THR A 441 -16.32 16.27 0.39
N ALA A 442 -16.99 15.33 -0.24
CA ALA A 442 -16.80 15.04 -1.66
C ALA A 442 -17.33 16.17 -2.54
N THR A 443 -16.65 16.41 -3.65
CA THR A 443 -17.02 17.47 -4.58
C THR A 443 -18.18 17.00 -5.48
N VAL A 444 -19.27 17.76 -5.53
CA VAL A 444 -20.29 17.60 -6.56
C VAL A 444 -19.82 18.32 -7.83
N TYR A 445 -19.72 17.60 -8.96
CA TYR A 445 -19.20 18.15 -10.21
C TYR A 445 -20.29 18.81 -11.04
N ARG A 446 -21.10 18.05 -11.77
CA ARG A 446 -22.20 18.56 -12.56
C ARG A 446 -23.50 17.84 -12.21
N ALA A 447 -24.61 18.51 -12.37
CA ALA A 447 -25.93 17.92 -12.04
C ALA A 447 -26.28 16.69 -12.89
N GLU A 448 -25.76 16.63 -14.12
CA GLU A 448 -25.95 15.50 -15.05
C GLU A 448 -25.00 14.33 -14.84
N ASP A 449 -23.99 14.48 -13.99
CA ASP A 449 -23.03 13.41 -13.74
C ASP A 449 -23.67 12.32 -12.87
N GLY A 450 -23.34 11.07 -13.20
CA GLY A 450 -23.67 9.91 -12.38
C GLY A 450 -22.41 9.34 -11.73
N TYR A 451 -22.35 9.31 -10.40
CA TYR A 451 -21.19 8.71 -9.69
C TYR A 451 -21.20 7.21 -9.87
N LEU A 452 -20.04 6.65 -10.26
CA LEU A 452 -19.86 5.22 -10.36
C LEU A 452 -19.83 4.58 -8.97
N LEU A 453 -20.24 3.32 -8.92
CA LEU A 453 -20.26 2.53 -7.70
C LEU A 453 -19.13 1.50 -7.72
N THR A 454 -18.56 1.25 -6.55
CA THR A 454 -17.65 0.13 -6.32
C THR A 454 -18.39 -1.20 -6.50
N THR A 455 -17.64 -2.28 -6.55
CA THR A 455 -18.21 -3.63 -6.64
C THR A 455 -19.17 -3.97 -5.49
N ARG A 456 -19.05 -3.32 -4.33
CA ARG A 456 -19.95 -3.49 -3.18
C ARG A 456 -21.08 -2.46 -3.11
N GLY A 457 -21.09 -1.48 -4.00
CA GLY A 457 -22.19 -0.54 -4.16
C GLY A 457 -22.03 0.81 -3.46
N ASN A 458 -20.85 1.17 -3.00
CA ASN A 458 -20.56 2.52 -2.54
C ASN A 458 -20.17 3.42 -3.69
N PRO A 459 -20.56 4.69 -3.69
CA PRO A 459 -20.14 5.60 -4.74
C PRO A 459 -18.67 6.02 -4.58
N PHE A 460 -17.98 6.15 -5.71
CA PHE A 460 -16.74 6.92 -5.79
C PHE A 460 -17.07 8.41 -5.72
N GLY A 461 -16.47 9.14 -4.81
CA GLY A 461 -16.67 10.59 -4.73
C GLY A 461 -16.01 11.40 -5.86
N ASN A 462 -15.26 10.75 -6.72
CA ASN A 462 -14.38 11.37 -7.72
C ASN A 462 -14.44 10.71 -9.10
N VAL A 463 -15.23 9.66 -9.29
CA VAL A 463 -15.37 8.97 -10.59
C VAL A 463 -16.80 9.06 -11.07
N VAL A 464 -17.00 9.66 -12.24
CA VAL A 464 -18.33 9.92 -12.77
C VAL A 464 -18.52 9.40 -14.19
N ASN A 465 -19.75 9.02 -14.51
CA ASN A 465 -20.22 8.81 -15.87
C ASN A 465 -20.77 10.13 -16.43
N ARG A 466 -20.20 10.58 -17.51
CA ARG A 466 -20.67 11.75 -18.26
C ARG A 466 -20.85 11.38 -19.73
N GLY A 467 -22.08 11.15 -20.15
CA GLY A 467 -22.40 10.80 -21.53
C GLY A 467 -21.66 9.55 -22.02
N GLN A 468 -21.64 8.49 -21.24
CA GLN A 468 -20.94 7.23 -21.48
C GLN A 468 -19.38 7.30 -21.43
N LYS A 469 -18.82 8.41 -20.98
CA LYS A 469 -17.40 8.53 -20.65
C LYS A 469 -17.23 8.40 -19.16
N VAL A 470 -16.20 7.70 -18.75
CA VAL A 470 -15.78 7.66 -17.35
C VAL A 470 -14.72 8.73 -17.14
N LEU A 471 -15.01 9.67 -16.25
CA LEU A 471 -14.09 10.74 -15.87
C LEU A 471 -13.67 10.55 -14.41
N LEU A 472 -12.37 10.53 -14.16
CA LEU A 472 -11.79 10.48 -12.83
C LEU A 472 -11.20 11.85 -12.50
N HIS A 473 -11.69 12.46 -11.44
CA HIS A 473 -11.18 13.72 -10.90
C HIS A 473 -10.20 13.41 -9.77
N SER A 474 -8.91 13.41 -10.11
CA SER A 474 -7.86 13.07 -9.14
C SER A 474 -7.76 14.07 -8.00
N ALA A 475 -7.40 13.60 -6.83
CA ALA A 475 -7.04 14.43 -5.68
C ALA A 475 -5.81 15.31 -5.96
N SER A 476 -5.00 14.98 -6.97
CA SER A 476 -3.93 15.86 -7.48
C SER A 476 -4.44 17.09 -8.24
N GLY A 477 -5.75 17.21 -8.46
CA GLY A 477 -6.38 18.32 -9.19
C GLY A 477 -6.46 18.11 -10.70
N LEU A 478 -6.15 16.92 -11.19
CA LEU A 478 -6.21 16.55 -12.62
C LEU A 478 -7.52 15.81 -12.95
N GLU A 479 -7.96 15.90 -14.19
CA GLU A 479 -9.07 15.11 -14.72
C GLU A 479 -8.54 14.13 -15.76
N PHE A 480 -8.98 12.88 -15.67
CA PHE A 480 -8.62 11.80 -16.56
C PHE A 480 -9.86 11.19 -17.21
N GLU A 481 -9.84 11.00 -18.51
CA GLU A 481 -10.79 10.13 -19.20
C GLU A 481 -10.27 8.69 -19.08
N VAL A 482 -11.01 7.85 -18.38
CA VAL A 482 -10.65 6.45 -18.15
C VAL A 482 -10.99 5.60 -19.37
N PRO A 483 -10.05 4.79 -19.89
CA PRO A 483 -10.35 3.86 -20.98
C PRO A 483 -11.37 2.80 -20.55
N VAL A 484 -12.48 2.67 -21.26
CA VAL A 484 -13.53 1.70 -20.98
C VAL A 484 -13.47 0.55 -21.98
N LEU A 485 -13.30 -0.69 -21.50
CA LEU A 485 -13.05 -1.86 -22.35
C LEU A 485 -14.16 -2.16 -23.33
N LYS A 486 -15.44 -2.03 -22.93
CA LYS A 486 -16.58 -2.20 -23.84
C LYS A 486 -16.55 -1.19 -24.99
N ARG A 487 -16.14 0.06 -24.71
CA ARG A 487 -15.96 1.07 -25.73
C ARG A 487 -14.84 0.71 -26.70
N ILE A 488 -13.68 0.33 -26.17
CA ILE A 488 -12.53 -0.12 -26.98
C ILE A 488 -12.93 -1.25 -27.92
N ARG A 489 -13.72 -2.22 -27.43
CA ARG A 489 -14.25 -3.33 -28.25
C ARG A 489 -15.21 -2.84 -29.34
N LEU A 490 -16.16 -1.96 -29.01
CA LEU A 490 -17.14 -1.45 -29.96
C LEU A 490 -16.49 -0.60 -31.06
N ASP A 491 -15.55 0.23 -30.70
CA ASP A 491 -14.82 1.13 -31.60
C ASP A 491 -13.65 0.42 -32.31
N LYS A 492 -13.38 -0.84 -31.97
CA LYS A 492 -12.24 -1.64 -32.48
C LYS A 492 -10.89 -0.94 -32.30
N SER A 493 -10.74 -0.16 -31.24
CA SER A 493 -9.56 0.67 -30.95
C SER A 493 -8.54 -0.04 -30.07
N TRP A 494 -8.37 -1.34 -30.26
CA TRP A 494 -7.38 -2.13 -29.52
C TRP A 494 -5.95 -1.71 -29.86
N ASN A 495 -5.10 -1.58 -28.82
CA ASN A 495 -3.68 -1.25 -29.01
C ASN A 495 -2.84 -2.49 -29.34
N SER A 496 -3.36 -3.70 -29.14
CA SER A 496 -2.66 -4.95 -29.28
C SER A 496 -3.61 -6.05 -29.73
N LEU A 497 -3.20 -6.80 -30.75
CA LEU A 497 -3.93 -7.96 -31.23
C LEU A 497 -3.99 -9.06 -30.16
N ASN A 498 -2.88 -9.31 -29.45
CA ASN A 498 -2.80 -10.26 -28.34
C ASN A 498 -3.80 -9.89 -27.23
N GLY A 499 -3.86 -8.61 -26.87
CA GLY A 499 -4.82 -8.10 -25.89
C GLY A 499 -6.27 -8.31 -26.34
N MET A 500 -6.58 -7.98 -27.60
CA MET A 500 -7.91 -8.23 -28.15
C MET A 500 -8.30 -9.71 -28.07
N VAL A 501 -7.43 -10.62 -28.50
CA VAL A 501 -7.68 -12.07 -28.47
C VAL A 501 -7.86 -12.55 -27.04
N ALA A 502 -6.93 -12.22 -26.15
CA ALA A 502 -6.96 -12.67 -24.76
C ALA A 502 -8.20 -12.19 -23.99
N MET A 503 -8.65 -10.95 -24.25
CA MET A 503 -9.75 -10.33 -23.50
C MET A 503 -11.12 -10.53 -24.14
N SER A 504 -11.22 -10.80 -25.45
CA SER A 504 -12.51 -10.84 -26.15
C SER A 504 -12.79 -12.12 -26.92
N LYS A 505 -11.81 -13.02 -27.05
CA LYS A 505 -11.93 -14.25 -27.83
C LYS A 505 -11.67 -15.52 -27.01
N VAL A 506 -10.81 -15.44 -25.99
CA VAL A 506 -10.52 -16.57 -25.11
C VAL A 506 -11.54 -16.58 -23.97
N ASP A 507 -12.40 -17.59 -23.98
CA ASP A 507 -13.40 -17.76 -22.93
C ASP A 507 -12.73 -18.00 -21.58
N GLY A 508 -13.25 -17.36 -20.54
CA GLY A 508 -12.84 -17.54 -19.16
C GLY A 508 -11.65 -16.69 -18.71
N HIS A 509 -10.92 -15.99 -19.59
CA HIS A 509 -9.87 -15.07 -19.14
C HIS A 509 -10.46 -13.91 -18.35
N MET A 510 -11.48 -13.24 -18.89
CA MET A 510 -12.10 -12.10 -18.21
C MET A 510 -12.88 -12.49 -16.95
N ASP A 511 -13.39 -13.72 -16.91
CA ASP A 511 -14.25 -14.18 -15.81
C ASP A 511 -13.42 -14.74 -14.64
N ASN A 512 -12.27 -15.38 -14.94
CA ASN A 512 -11.50 -16.13 -13.94
C ASN A 512 -10.17 -15.46 -13.52
N LEU A 513 -9.72 -14.42 -14.20
CA LEU A 513 -8.45 -13.76 -13.89
C LEU A 513 -8.67 -12.35 -13.35
N GLU A 514 -7.89 -12.00 -12.36
CA GLU A 514 -7.70 -10.60 -12.00
C GLU A 514 -7.03 -9.84 -13.15
N CYS A 515 -7.41 -8.59 -13.37
CA CYS A 515 -6.83 -7.78 -14.43
C CYS A 515 -5.30 -7.66 -14.27
N TYR A 516 -4.85 -7.51 -13.06
CA TYR A 516 -3.43 -7.42 -12.73
C TYR A 516 -2.68 -8.78 -12.81
N ALA A 517 -3.38 -9.91 -13.00
CA ALA A 517 -2.70 -11.15 -13.35
C ALA A 517 -2.02 -11.05 -14.73
N CYS A 518 -2.59 -10.24 -15.63
CA CYS A 518 -2.03 -9.94 -16.93
C CYS A 518 -1.32 -8.59 -17.01
N HIS A 519 -1.83 -7.57 -16.31
CA HIS A 519 -1.37 -6.20 -16.42
C HIS A 519 -0.29 -5.78 -15.42
N ALA A 520 0.09 -6.62 -14.44
CA ALA A 520 1.27 -6.34 -13.62
C ALA A 520 2.54 -6.50 -14.45
N ASP A 521 3.25 -5.41 -14.69
CA ASP A 521 4.53 -5.42 -15.43
C ASP A 521 5.60 -6.23 -14.68
N TRP A 522 5.62 -6.11 -13.37
CA TRP A 522 6.51 -6.84 -12.47
C TRP A 522 5.86 -6.99 -11.09
N ALA A 523 6.41 -7.85 -10.28
CA ALA A 523 5.98 -7.99 -8.89
C ALA A 523 7.19 -8.08 -7.95
N PRO A 524 7.16 -7.40 -6.79
CA PRO A 524 8.22 -7.52 -5.81
C PRO A 524 8.21 -8.92 -5.19
N GLN A 525 9.28 -9.67 -5.44
CA GLN A 525 9.50 -11.01 -4.92
C GLN A 525 10.59 -10.97 -3.85
N CYS A 526 10.19 -10.86 -2.59
CA CYS A 526 11.11 -10.85 -1.46
C CYS A 526 11.03 -12.17 -0.71
N TYR A 527 11.88 -13.10 -1.08
CA TYR A 527 11.90 -14.44 -0.52
C TYR A 527 12.74 -14.52 0.74
N GLY A 528 12.20 -15.16 1.77
CA GLY A 528 12.88 -15.55 3.00
C GLY A 528 13.47 -14.37 3.81
N CYS A 529 13.02 -14.18 5.02
CA CYS A 529 13.63 -13.25 5.98
C CYS A 529 14.32 -14.04 7.06
N HIS A 530 15.63 -13.86 7.24
CA HIS A 530 16.31 -14.35 8.41
C HIS A 530 15.98 -13.43 9.57
N ILE A 531 15.33 -13.98 10.58
CA ILE A 531 14.91 -13.27 11.78
C ILE A 531 15.60 -13.90 12.98
N THR A 532 16.45 -13.13 13.64
CA THR A 532 17.01 -13.52 14.93
C THR A 532 16.29 -12.75 16.02
N VAL A 533 15.77 -13.49 17.02
CA VAL A 533 15.23 -12.91 18.25
C VAL A 533 16.14 -13.34 19.39
N ASP A 534 16.84 -12.37 19.96
CA ASP A 534 17.86 -12.58 20.99
C ASP A 534 17.35 -12.08 22.34
N TYR A 535 17.04 -13.00 23.25
CA TYR A 535 16.59 -12.71 24.62
C TYR A 535 17.71 -12.69 25.67
N SER A 536 18.97 -12.79 25.25
CA SER A 536 20.07 -12.77 26.18
C SER A 536 20.10 -11.47 27.03
N LYS A 537 20.75 -11.53 28.18
CA LYS A 537 20.67 -10.48 29.20
C LYS A 537 20.88 -9.08 28.65
N GLY A 538 19.93 -8.20 28.95
CA GLY A 538 19.97 -6.78 28.55
C GLY A 538 19.51 -6.49 27.10
N LYS A 539 19.09 -7.50 26.35
CA LYS A 539 18.54 -7.31 25.01
C LYS A 539 17.07 -6.91 25.09
N THR A 540 16.78 -5.72 24.60
CA THR A 540 15.42 -5.18 24.48
C THR A 540 15.29 -4.41 23.16
N ASP A 541 14.07 -4.19 22.70
CA ASP A 541 13.78 -3.31 21.58
C ASP A 541 12.43 -2.62 21.81
N ILE A 542 12.14 -1.58 21.01
CA ILE A 542 10.90 -0.81 21.08
C ILE A 542 9.69 -1.74 20.90
N ASP A 543 8.76 -1.65 21.83
CA ASP A 543 7.47 -2.35 21.78
C ASP A 543 6.38 -1.38 21.31
N TRP A 544 5.96 -1.52 20.08
CA TRP A 544 5.00 -0.61 19.45
C TRP A 544 3.60 -0.72 20.04
N ILE A 545 3.24 -1.87 20.62
CA ILE A 545 1.93 -2.07 21.27
C ILE A 545 1.91 -1.41 22.64
N LEU A 546 2.96 -1.57 23.43
CA LEU A 546 3.08 -0.88 24.70
C LEU A 546 3.05 0.64 24.49
N ASN A 547 3.81 1.16 23.51
CA ASN A 547 3.85 2.57 23.21
C ASN A 547 2.48 3.11 22.75
N ALA A 548 1.74 2.37 21.89
CA ALA A 548 0.40 2.76 21.50
C ALA A 548 -0.58 2.79 22.68
N ASN A 549 -0.60 1.73 23.48
CA ASN A 549 -1.58 1.58 24.54
C ASN A 549 -1.29 2.48 25.76
N SER A 550 -0.03 2.86 26.00
CA SER A 550 0.30 3.83 27.05
C SER A 550 -0.35 5.20 26.81
N ARG A 551 -0.74 5.49 25.59
CA ARG A 551 -1.33 6.78 25.17
C ARG A 551 -2.87 6.75 25.08
N ARG A 552 -3.51 5.62 25.40
CA ARG A 552 -4.96 5.46 25.22
C ARG A 552 -5.80 6.38 26.12
N SER A 553 -5.31 6.68 27.32
CA SER A 553 -6.07 7.48 28.29
C SER A 553 -5.96 8.97 28.07
N ASP A 554 -4.92 9.42 27.36
CA ASP A 554 -4.55 10.83 27.39
C ASP A 554 -3.99 11.39 26.04
N GLY A 555 -4.05 10.57 24.99
CA GLY A 555 -3.45 10.95 23.73
C GLY A 555 -1.92 11.02 23.83
N LEU A 556 -1.33 11.98 23.16
CA LEU A 556 0.06 12.35 23.36
C LEU A 556 0.10 13.44 24.42
N THR A 557 0.69 13.17 25.58
CA THR A 557 0.98 14.21 26.57
C THR A 557 2.05 15.17 26.06
N ALA A 558 2.11 16.36 26.63
CA ALA A 558 3.11 17.36 26.28
C ALA A 558 4.56 16.84 26.45
N ASP A 559 4.76 15.89 27.36
CA ASP A 559 6.06 15.27 27.63
C ASP A 559 6.42 14.17 26.62
N ASN A 560 5.46 13.69 25.83
CA ASN A 560 5.70 12.78 24.74
C ASN A 560 5.99 13.58 23.47
N GLU A 561 7.19 14.07 23.33
CA GLU A 561 7.64 14.57 22.05
C GLU A 561 7.39 13.53 20.95
N ILE A 562 6.95 13.99 19.79
CA ILE A 562 6.85 13.15 18.60
C ILE A 562 8.23 12.50 18.41
N GLY A 563 8.26 11.17 18.42
CA GLY A 563 9.52 10.43 18.27
C GLY A 563 10.01 9.69 19.52
N THR A 564 9.53 9.96 20.73
CA THR A 564 9.96 9.22 21.90
C THR A 564 9.20 7.91 22.05
N ASN A 565 9.70 6.86 21.42
CA ASN A 565 9.21 5.49 21.60
C ASN A 565 9.98 4.84 22.75
N GLY A 566 9.68 5.27 24.00
CA GLY A 566 10.48 4.89 25.17
C GLY A 566 10.22 3.50 25.73
N LEU A 567 9.03 2.90 25.46
CA LEU A 567 8.68 1.60 26.05
C LEU A 567 9.25 0.46 25.23
N THR A 568 9.98 -0.42 25.93
CA THR A 568 10.63 -1.59 25.34
C THR A 568 10.12 -2.87 25.96
N SER A 569 10.23 -3.98 25.23
CA SER A 569 9.99 -5.32 25.74
C SER A 569 11.24 -6.20 25.59
N PRO A 570 11.35 -7.31 26.36
CA PRO A 570 12.46 -8.24 26.26
C PRO A 570 12.64 -8.82 24.85
N GLY A 571 13.89 -9.09 24.51
CA GLY A 571 14.30 -9.58 23.21
C GLY A 571 14.69 -8.45 22.27
N LYS A 572 15.66 -8.71 21.42
CA LYS A 572 16.08 -7.81 20.34
C LYS A 572 15.93 -8.52 19.01
N VAL A 573 15.11 -7.95 18.14
CA VAL A 573 14.90 -8.49 16.80
C VAL A 573 15.91 -7.91 15.82
N SER A 574 16.58 -8.78 15.08
CA SER A 574 17.32 -8.41 13.88
C SER A 574 16.78 -9.15 12.67
N GLU A 575 16.77 -8.46 11.52
CA GLU A 575 16.20 -8.97 10.27
C GLU A 575 17.20 -8.82 9.14
N THR A 576 17.51 -9.91 8.45
CA THR A 576 18.29 -9.91 7.23
C THR A 576 17.50 -10.59 6.13
N ARG A 577 17.34 -9.89 5.00
CA ARG A 577 16.64 -10.42 3.85
C ARG A 577 17.54 -11.29 3.02
N SER A 578 17.01 -12.42 2.56
CA SER A 578 17.78 -13.37 1.77
C SER A 578 17.73 -13.06 0.29
N TYR A 579 16.55 -12.86 -0.25
CA TYR A 579 16.32 -12.68 -1.67
C TYR A 579 15.39 -11.52 -1.96
N LEU A 580 15.80 -10.68 -2.91
CA LEU A 580 14.95 -9.63 -3.47
C LEU A 580 14.97 -9.79 -4.99
N ARG A 581 13.79 -9.92 -5.59
CA ARG A 581 13.62 -10.04 -7.03
C ARG A 581 12.43 -9.22 -7.48
N TRP A 582 12.40 -8.89 -8.75
CA TRP A 582 11.31 -8.21 -9.41
C TRP A 582 11.13 -8.83 -10.79
N GLU A 583 10.05 -9.51 -10.96
CA GLU A 583 9.83 -10.34 -12.14
C GLU A 583 8.36 -10.65 -12.29
N THR A 584 8.01 -11.38 -13.35
CA THR A 584 6.67 -11.91 -13.51
C THR A 584 6.28 -12.74 -12.28
N PRO A 585 5.07 -12.51 -11.71
CA PRO A 585 4.68 -13.16 -10.48
C PRO A 585 4.37 -14.65 -10.65
N ILE A 586 4.44 -15.37 -9.54
CA ILE A 586 3.76 -16.66 -9.38
C ILE A 586 2.25 -16.38 -9.42
N LEU A 587 1.46 -17.30 -9.98
CA LEU A 587 0.01 -17.22 -9.98
C LEU A 587 -0.59 -18.25 -9.03
N GLY A 588 -1.70 -17.88 -8.43
CA GLY A 588 -2.53 -18.73 -7.59
C GLY A 588 -3.97 -18.25 -7.61
N ILE A 589 -4.79 -18.72 -6.68
CA ILE A 589 -6.17 -18.29 -6.50
C ILE A 589 -6.25 -17.35 -5.31
N ASN A 590 -6.89 -16.21 -5.47
CA ASN A 590 -7.16 -15.28 -4.38
C ASN A 590 -8.38 -15.70 -3.56
N GLY A 591 -8.70 -14.93 -2.51
CA GLY A 591 -9.86 -15.18 -1.66
C GLY A 591 -11.21 -15.07 -2.38
N GLU A 592 -11.24 -14.54 -3.58
CA GLU A 592 -12.42 -14.39 -4.43
C GLU A 592 -12.55 -15.51 -5.49
N GLY A 593 -11.66 -16.49 -5.44
CA GLY A 593 -11.66 -17.60 -6.38
C GLY A 593 -11.04 -17.29 -7.75
N ARG A 594 -10.40 -16.12 -7.91
CA ARG A 594 -9.84 -15.67 -9.20
C ARG A 594 -8.34 -15.88 -9.26
N VAL A 595 -7.82 -16.10 -10.45
CA VAL A 595 -6.37 -16.20 -10.68
C VAL A 595 -5.71 -14.85 -10.44
N SER A 596 -4.77 -14.82 -9.52
CA SER A 596 -4.12 -13.60 -9.01
C SER A 596 -2.60 -13.81 -8.89
N PRO A 597 -1.80 -12.75 -9.01
CA PRO A 597 -0.41 -12.79 -8.59
C PRO A 597 -0.27 -13.15 -7.12
N MET A 598 0.69 -14.00 -6.84
CA MET A 598 1.11 -14.38 -5.49
C MET A 598 2.45 -13.72 -5.18
N MET A 599 2.48 -12.90 -4.15
CA MET A 599 3.72 -12.30 -3.67
C MET A 599 4.15 -12.91 -2.34
N PRO A 600 5.47 -13.09 -2.10
CA PRO A 600 5.94 -13.53 -0.81
C PRO A 600 5.40 -12.64 0.31
N GLY A 601 4.76 -13.26 1.29
CA GLY A 601 4.24 -12.63 2.50
C GLY A 601 5.24 -12.70 3.65
N CYS A 602 4.80 -13.21 4.80
CA CYS A 602 5.65 -13.44 5.96
C CYS A 602 6.44 -14.74 5.81
N GLN A 603 7.58 -14.68 5.16
CA GLN A 603 8.47 -15.83 4.96
C GLN A 603 9.61 -15.80 5.97
N VAL A 604 9.41 -16.44 7.10
CA VAL A 604 10.34 -16.34 8.23
C VAL A 604 11.25 -17.57 8.36
N ILE A 605 12.55 -17.30 8.45
CA ILE A 605 13.59 -18.28 8.75
C ILE A 605 14.21 -17.81 10.06
N THR A 606 14.00 -18.58 11.12
CA THR A 606 14.14 -18.07 12.49
C THR A 606 15.31 -18.65 13.23
N THR A 607 16.05 -17.79 13.91
CA THR A 607 17.02 -18.13 14.96
C THR A 607 16.54 -17.49 16.25
N VAL A 608 16.44 -18.28 17.32
CA VAL A 608 16.02 -17.80 18.63
C VAL A 608 17.11 -18.12 19.66
N ILE A 609 17.51 -17.09 20.39
CA ILE A 609 18.50 -17.16 21.47
C ILE A 609 17.76 -16.89 22.77
N ASP A 610 17.90 -17.79 23.76
CA ASP A 610 17.23 -17.71 25.05
C ASP A 610 17.86 -16.67 26.01
N LYS A 611 17.29 -16.52 27.20
CA LYS A 611 17.77 -15.58 28.22
C LYS A 611 19.19 -15.85 28.72
N ASP A 612 19.65 -17.07 28.58
CA ASP A 612 20.95 -17.54 29.02
C ASP A 612 22.01 -17.48 27.90
N GLY A 613 21.58 -17.04 26.71
CA GLY A 613 22.46 -16.88 25.53
C GLY A 613 22.59 -18.13 24.66
N ASN A 614 21.82 -19.20 24.94
CA ASN A 614 21.84 -20.42 24.14
C ASN A 614 20.95 -20.27 22.89
N THR A 615 21.43 -20.74 21.76
CA THR A 615 20.62 -20.83 20.55
C THR A 615 19.68 -22.03 20.66
N VAL A 616 18.37 -21.77 20.88
CA VAL A 616 17.36 -22.82 21.06
C VAL A 616 16.81 -23.34 19.73
N VAL A 617 16.79 -22.49 18.67
CA VAL A 617 16.58 -22.89 17.27
C VAL A 617 17.47 -22.06 16.36
N ASP A 618 17.91 -22.66 15.27
CA ASP A 618 18.76 -22.01 14.28
C ASP A 618 18.21 -22.23 12.88
N ASN A 619 18.04 -21.15 12.11
CA ASN A 619 17.56 -21.15 10.73
C ASN A 619 16.32 -22.03 10.47
N LYS A 620 15.39 -22.05 11.44
CA LYS A 620 14.20 -22.89 11.38
C LYS A 620 13.09 -22.23 10.57
N ILE A 621 12.46 -23.03 9.70
CA ILE A 621 11.18 -22.70 9.07
C ILE A 621 10.10 -23.49 9.81
N TRP A 622 9.07 -22.80 10.27
CA TRP A 622 7.97 -23.40 11.01
C TRP A 622 6.97 -24.07 10.05
N GLY A 623 6.31 -25.10 10.51
CA GLY A 623 5.21 -25.74 9.79
C GLY A 623 3.88 -25.05 10.08
N THR A 624 3.03 -25.02 9.07
CA THR A 624 1.63 -24.63 9.17
C THR A 624 0.77 -25.83 8.73
N PRO A 625 -0.54 -25.82 8.94
CA PRO A 625 -1.42 -26.86 8.39
C PRO A 625 -1.36 -27.00 6.85
N GLU A 626 -0.92 -25.99 6.15
CA GLU A 626 -0.84 -25.92 4.68
C GLU A 626 0.57 -26.11 4.12
N GLY A 627 1.55 -26.45 4.94
CA GLY A 627 2.94 -26.64 4.53
C GLY A 627 3.93 -25.81 5.33
N LYS A 628 5.05 -25.44 4.73
CA LYS A 628 6.05 -24.59 5.39
C LYS A 628 5.54 -23.16 5.53
N GLY A 629 5.86 -22.51 6.65
CA GLY A 629 5.54 -21.11 6.91
C GLY A 629 6.36 -20.12 6.06
N LEU A 630 6.43 -20.39 4.76
CA LEU A 630 6.99 -19.53 3.72
C LEU A 630 5.85 -18.95 2.90
N ASP A 631 5.09 -18.08 3.54
CA ASP A 631 3.81 -17.62 3.05
C ASP A 631 3.88 -16.86 1.73
N HIS A 632 2.90 -17.13 0.86
CA HIS A 632 2.60 -16.33 -0.33
C HIS A 632 1.18 -15.80 -0.22
N ALA A 633 0.96 -14.57 -0.60
CA ALA A 633 -0.35 -13.93 -0.50
C ALA A 633 -0.78 -13.35 -1.84
N ALA A 634 -2.05 -13.58 -2.17
CA ALA A 634 -2.70 -12.96 -3.32
C ALA A 634 -2.85 -11.47 -3.08
N VAL A 635 -2.21 -10.66 -3.91
CA VAL A 635 -2.33 -9.20 -3.83
C VAL A 635 -2.08 -8.56 -5.19
N GLN A 636 -2.68 -7.40 -5.39
CA GLN A 636 -2.39 -6.54 -6.51
C GLN A 636 -1.00 -5.90 -6.31
N PRO A 637 -0.04 -6.11 -7.23
CA PRO A 637 1.34 -5.62 -7.05
C PRO A 637 1.52 -4.11 -7.12
N HIS A 638 0.53 -3.37 -7.63
CA HIS A 638 0.59 -1.93 -7.91
C HIS A 638 1.73 -1.56 -8.88
N THR A 639 1.81 -2.32 -9.95
CA THR A 639 2.79 -2.17 -11.04
C THR A 639 2.12 -2.34 -12.40
N ALA A 640 0.90 -1.83 -12.51
CA ALA A 640 0.11 -1.97 -13.73
C ALA A 640 0.80 -1.32 -14.93
N GLY A 641 0.89 -2.06 -16.02
CA GLY A 641 1.41 -1.60 -17.29
C GLY A 641 0.33 -1.46 -18.34
N ARG A 642 0.62 -0.62 -19.35
CA ARG A 642 -0.28 -0.44 -20.49
C ARG A 642 -0.43 -1.71 -21.33
N LYS A 643 0.63 -2.51 -21.41
CA LYS A 643 0.65 -3.77 -22.14
C LYS A 643 0.45 -4.92 -21.17
N ALA A 644 -0.39 -5.86 -21.53
CA ALA A 644 -0.47 -7.13 -20.83
C ALA A 644 0.82 -7.93 -21.03
N ARG A 645 1.10 -8.83 -20.09
CA ARG A 645 2.19 -9.81 -20.23
C ARG A 645 1.92 -10.72 -21.45
N SER A 646 3.00 -11.28 -21.99
CA SER A 646 2.87 -12.23 -23.11
C SER A 646 2.14 -13.51 -22.68
N CYS A 647 1.52 -14.18 -23.62
CA CYS A 647 0.89 -15.50 -23.38
C CYS A 647 1.89 -16.50 -22.79
N GLU A 648 3.13 -16.51 -23.29
CA GLU A 648 4.20 -17.38 -22.81
C GLU A 648 4.58 -17.16 -21.35
N SER A 649 4.40 -15.94 -20.83
CA SER A 649 4.71 -15.61 -19.43
C SER A 649 3.86 -16.38 -18.41
N CYS A 650 2.72 -16.92 -18.85
CA CYS A 650 1.87 -17.82 -18.06
C CYS A 650 1.93 -19.25 -18.58
N HIS A 651 1.68 -19.45 -19.89
CA HIS A 651 1.45 -20.78 -20.46
C HIS A 651 2.70 -21.65 -20.59
N ASN A 652 3.88 -21.04 -20.74
CA ASN A 652 5.18 -21.73 -20.79
C ASN A 652 6.11 -21.42 -19.62
N ASN A 653 5.56 -20.88 -18.54
CA ASN A 653 6.38 -20.45 -17.39
C ASN A 653 6.08 -21.32 -16.17
N PRO A 654 6.93 -22.29 -15.83
CA PRO A 654 6.71 -23.16 -14.67
C PRO A 654 6.64 -22.39 -13.35
N LYS A 655 7.35 -21.27 -13.24
CA LYS A 655 7.24 -20.39 -12.08
C LYS A 655 5.84 -19.79 -11.94
N ALA A 656 5.25 -19.31 -13.03
CA ALA A 656 3.89 -18.78 -13.00
C ALA A 656 2.88 -19.83 -12.53
N LEU A 657 3.12 -21.12 -12.82
CA LEU A 657 2.30 -22.23 -12.37
C LEU A 657 2.57 -22.68 -10.93
N GLY A 658 3.52 -22.06 -10.25
CA GLY A 658 3.89 -22.37 -8.86
C GLY A 658 4.92 -23.49 -8.71
N TYR A 659 5.48 -24.02 -9.81
CA TYR A 659 6.51 -25.07 -9.76
C TYR A 659 7.92 -24.59 -9.47
N GLY A 660 8.09 -23.30 -9.23
CA GLY A 660 9.40 -22.70 -8.98
C GLY A 660 10.17 -22.34 -10.25
N ILE A 661 11.34 -21.79 -10.06
CA ILE A 661 12.27 -21.45 -11.13
C ILE A 661 13.00 -22.72 -11.52
N GLU A 662 13.08 -23.00 -12.80
CA GLU A 662 13.68 -24.23 -13.32
C GLU A 662 13.12 -25.51 -12.67
N ASP A 663 11.81 -25.56 -12.40
CA ASP A 663 11.15 -26.69 -11.75
C ASP A 663 11.73 -27.07 -10.38
N GLY A 664 12.03 -26.07 -9.55
CA GLY A 664 12.55 -26.27 -8.22
C GLY A 664 14.08 -26.47 -8.15
N ARG A 665 14.78 -26.37 -9.25
CA ARG A 665 16.26 -26.49 -9.29
C ARG A 665 16.99 -25.19 -8.95
N TYR A 666 16.26 -24.15 -8.74
CA TYR A 666 16.73 -22.80 -8.54
C TYR A 666 17.83 -22.62 -7.48
N LEU A 667 17.77 -23.31 -6.36
CA LEU A 667 18.78 -23.26 -5.30
C LEU A 667 19.92 -24.28 -5.48
N LYS A 668 19.83 -25.15 -6.47
CA LYS A 668 20.84 -26.21 -6.69
C LYS A 668 22.03 -25.74 -7.52
N SER A 669 21.92 -24.65 -8.25
CA SER A 669 22.98 -24.09 -9.08
C SER A 669 23.70 -22.96 -8.36
N HIS A 670 24.83 -23.31 -7.72
CA HIS A 670 25.64 -22.35 -6.98
C HIS A 670 26.33 -21.30 -7.86
N ASP A 671 26.56 -21.61 -9.10
CA ASP A 671 27.46 -20.85 -9.97
C ASP A 671 26.76 -19.71 -10.70
N ARG A 672 25.45 -19.67 -10.72
CA ARG A 672 24.69 -18.66 -11.46
C ARG A 672 24.16 -17.52 -10.62
N GLY A 673 24.01 -17.71 -9.30
CA GLY A 673 23.27 -16.76 -8.47
C GLY A 673 21.88 -16.47 -9.08
N LEU A 674 21.11 -15.66 -8.40
CA LEU A 674 19.88 -15.13 -8.99
C LEU A 674 20.24 -13.98 -9.91
N VAL A 675 20.26 -14.24 -11.19
CA VAL A 675 20.41 -13.19 -12.19
C VAL A 675 19.01 -12.65 -12.49
N VAL A 676 18.83 -11.38 -12.22
CA VAL A 676 17.64 -10.65 -12.65
C VAL A 676 18.08 -9.70 -13.74
N ASP A 677 17.47 -9.84 -14.91
CA ASP A 677 17.65 -8.89 -15.99
C ASP A 677 16.85 -7.64 -15.66
N LEU A 678 17.57 -6.63 -15.18
CA LEU A 678 16.98 -5.38 -14.76
C LEU A 678 17.53 -4.22 -15.56
N GLU A 679 16.63 -3.36 -15.88
CA GLU A 679 16.90 -2.07 -16.48
C GLU A 679 16.39 -0.97 -15.55
N THR A 680 17.08 0.16 -15.56
CA THR A 680 16.57 1.39 -14.94
C THR A 680 15.39 1.92 -15.76
N ALA A 681 14.68 2.92 -15.24
CA ALA A 681 13.62 3.59 -15.98
C ALA A 681 14.10 4.23 -17.30
N THR A 682 15.40 4.47 -17.41
CA THR A 682 16.04 5.01 -18.63
C THR A 682 16.50 3.92 -19.60
N GLY A 683 16.28 2.63 -19.27
CA GLY A 683 16.70 1.50 -20.09
C GLY A 683 18.17 1.09 -19.88
N ASP A 684 18.85 1.67 -18.89
CA ASP A 684 20.24 1.29 -18.59
C ASP A 684 20.28 -0.07 -17.89
N VAL A 685 21.08 -0.98 -18.40
CA VAL A 685 21.27 -2.31 -17.81
C VAL A 685 22.05 -2.20 -16.50
N ILE A 686 21.48 -2.77 -15.44
CA ILE A 686 22.15 -2.79 -14.14
C ILE A 686 23.39 -3.68 -14.17
N PRO A 687 24.51 -3.25 -13.57
CA PRO A 687 25.74 -4.03 -13.56
C PRO A 687 25.53 -5.47 -13.09
N ALA A 688 26.15 -6.44 -13.75
CA ALA A 688 26.02 -7.87 -13.44
C ALA A 688 26.30 -8.19 -11.97
N THR A 689 27.23 -7.48 -11.33
CA THR A 689 27.53 -7.61 -9.90
C THR A 689 26.34 -7.22 -8.99
N HIS A 690 25.46 -6.35 -9.46
CA HIS A 690 24.27 -5.91 -8.72
C HIS A 690 23.03 -6.76 -9.05
N ARG A 691 23.10 -7.60 -10.09
CA ARG A 691 22.01 -8.52 -10.46
C ARG A 691 22.01 -9.81 -9.63
N LEU A 692 23.08 -10.11 -8.93
CA LEU A 692 23.18 -11.23 -7.98
C LEU A 692 22.46 -10.87 -6.69
N GLN A 693 21.42 -11.62 -6.35
CA GLN A 693 20.49 -11.20 -5.29
C GLN A 693 20.67 -11.91 -3.97
N SER A 694 21.38 -12.96 -3.84
CA SER A 694 21.60 -13.47 -2.52
C SER A 694 22.61 -14.59 -2.44
N GLN A 695 23.13 -14.73 -1.24
CA GLN A 695 23.82 -15.94 -0.83
C GLN A 695 22.77 -17.02 -0.49
N ARG A 696 23.16 -18.27 -0.71
CA ARG A 696 22.37 -19.44 -0.29
C ARG A 696 22.05 -19.38 1.19
N ILE A 697 20.79 -19.65 1.53
CA ILE A 697 20.37 -19.82 2.91
C ILE A 697 20.94 -21.14 3.43
N PRO A 698 21.82 -21.15 4.44
CA PRO A 698 22.37 -22.37 4.98
C PRO A 698 21.28 -23.35 5.42
N GLY A 699 21.39 -24.60 5.03
CA GLY A 699 20.43 -25.64 5.44
C GLY A 699 19.09 -25.63 4.70
N LEU A 700 18.81 -24.65 3.84
CA LEU A 700 17.59 -24.61 3.06
C LEU A 700 17.83 -25.20 1.66
N ASN A 701 17.23 -26.37 1.42
CA ASN A 701 17.27 -27.07 0.12
C ASN A 701 15.94 -26.92 -0.64
N HIS A 702 15.23 -25.80 -0.44
CA HIS A 702 13.95 -25.55 -1.06
C HIS A 702 14.03 -24.31 -1.96
N ASP A 703 13.44 -24.40 -3.13
CA ASP A 703 13.21 -23.24 -3.99
C ASP A 703 12.09 -22.38 -3.40
N LEU A 704 12.42 -21.18 -2.93
CA LEU A 704 11.47 -20.28 -2.30
C LEU A 704 10.37 -19.78 -3.23
N SER A 705 10.54 -19.93 -4.54
CA SER A 705 9.51 -19.63 -5.55
C SER A 705 8.58 -20.82 -5.82
N GLN A 706 8.83 -22.01 -5.24
CA GLN A 706 8.04 -23.20 -5.44
C GLN A 706 6.94 -23.28 -4.37
N ILE A 707 5.69 -23.17 -4.79
CA ILE A 707 4.52 -23.26 -3.90
C ILE A 707 3.81 -24.62 -4.00
N VAL A 708 3.98 -25.31 -5.11
CA VAL A 708 3.36 -26.62 -5.38
C VAL A 708 4.35 -27.47 -6.18
N ASN A 709 4.36 -28.78 -5.93
CA ASN A 709 5.15 -29.71 -6.75
C ASN A 709 4.36 -30.24 -7.97
N ARG A 710 5.03 -31.01 -8.82
CA ARG A 710 4.41 -31.57 -10.03
C ARG A 710 3.30 -32.60 -9.74
N SER A 711 3.32 -33.25 -8.57
CA SER A 711 2.24 -34.12 -8.12
C SER A 711 1.02 -33.39 -7.56
N GLY A 712 1.09 -32.06 -7.42
CA GLY A 712 -0.01 -31.23 -6.96
C GLY A 712 -0.03 -31.00 -5.45
N GLU A 713 0.99 -31.45 -4.73
CA GLU A 713 1.12 -31.22 -3.30
C GLU A 713 1.56 -29.77 -3.03
N GLN A 714 0.85 -29.07 -2.14
CA GLN A 714 1.21 -27.75 -1.65
C GLN A 714 2.39 -27.85 -0.69
N LEU A 715 3.45 -27.10 -0.94
CA LEU A 715 4.71 -27.19 -0.19
C LEU A 715 4.89 -26.09 0.84
N VAL A 716 4.24 -24.97 0.66
CA VAL A 716 4.32 -23.78 1.50
C VAL A 716 2.93 -23.23 1.76
N SER A 717 2.76 -22.43 2.81
CA SER A 717 1.50 -21.74 3.05
C SER A 717 1.21 -20.70 1.96
N VAL A 718 -0.04 -20.60 1.59
CA VAL A 718 -0.53 -19.63 0.59
C VAL A 718 -1.79 -18.97 1.11
N GLY A 719 -1.78 -17.63 1.17
CA GLY A 719 -2.95 -16.89 1.60
C GLY A 719 -3.27 -17.02 3.08
N SER A 720 -2.28 -16.78 3.93
CA SER A 720 -2.40 -16.86 5.38
C SER A 720 -3.62 -16.13 5.99
N HIS A 721 -4.17 -15.15 5.26
CA HIS A 721 -5.28 -14.34 5.72
C HIS A 721 -6.66 -14.81 5.23
N TRP A 722 -6.73 -15.76 4.28
CA TRP A 722 -7.98 -16.14 3.66
C TRP A 722 -8.04 -17.62 3.29
N PRO A 723 -9.01 -18.37 3.79
CA PRO A 723 -9.04 -19.83 3.64
C PRO A 723 -9.24 -20.30 2.19
N LEU A 724 -9.77 -19.45 1.29
CA LEU A 724 -9.99 -19.80 -0.10
C LEU A 724 -8.78 -19.53 -1.00
N THR A 725 -7.74 -18.86 -0.47
CA THR A 725 -6.52 -18.57 -1.24
C THR A 725 -5.64 -19.82 -1.31
N GLY A 726 -5.07 -20.09 -2.48
CA GLY A 726 -4.23 -21.26 -2.65
C GLY A 726 -3.43 -21.25 -3.95
N PRO A 727 -2.61 -22.30 -4.19
CA PRO A 727 -2.00 -22.51 -5.50
C PRO A 727 -3.07 -22.70 -6.56
N LEU A 728 -2.71 -22.51 -7.84
CA LEU A 728 -3.61 -22.82 -8.94
C LEU A 728 -4.12 -24.27 -8.82
N PRO A 729 -5.42 -24.54 -8.96
CA PRO A 729 -5.96 -25.90 -8.98
C PRO A 729 -5.28 -26.74 -10.06
N GLU A 730 -5.14 -28.02 -9.83
CA GLU A 730 -4.47 -28.94 -10.77
C GLU A 730 -5.10 -28.91 -12.18
N ALA A 731 -6.43 -28.83 -12.24
CA ALA A 731 -7.15 -28.76 -13.52
C ALA A 731 -6.78 -27.47 -14.29
N VAL A 732 -6.62 -26.36 -13.59
CA VAL A 732 -6.21 -25.07 -14.16
C VAL A 732 -4.77 -25.16 -14.65
N ARG A 733 -3.85 -25.68 -13.82
CA ARG A 733 -2.44 -25.86 -14.23
C ARG A 733 -2.33 -26.74 -15.48
N LYS A 734 -3.02 -27.87 -15.52
CA LYS A 734 -3.05 -28.77 -16.69
C LYS A 734 -3.59 -28.09 -17.95
N LYS A 735 -4.65 -27.26 -17.80
CA LYS A 735 -5.20 -26.48 -18.92
C LYS A 735 -4.18 -25.47 -19.46
N ILE A 736 -3.51 -24.73 -18.56
CA ILE A 736 -2.49 -23.74 -18.91
C ILE A 736 -1.29 -24.41 -19.60
N GLU A 737 -0.77 -25.50 -19.05
CA GLU A 737 0.35 -26.27 -19.63
C GLU A 737 0.00 -26.85 -21.00
N ARG A 738 -1.22 -27.38 -21.15
CA ARG A 738 -1.68 -27.91 -22.45
C ARG A 738 -1.71 -26.83 -23.53
N THR A 739 -2.17 -25.65 -23.21
CA THR A 739 -2.13 -24.50 -24.12
C THR A 739 -0.67 -24.10 -24.43
N GLY A 740 0.22 -24.19 -23.45
CA GLY A 740 1.66 -23.95 -23.62
C GLY A 740 2.32 -24.87 -24.67
N LEU A 741 1.86 -26.11 -24.79
CA LEU A 741 2.34 -27.03 -25.86
C LEU A 741 2.04 -26.49 -27.25
N CYS A 742 0.84 -25.92 -27.45
CA CYS A 742 0.48 -25.27 -28.72
C CYS A 742 1.41 -24.10 -29.04
N MET A 743 1.76 -23.33 -28.02
CA MET A 743 2.63 -22.17 -28.16
C MET A 743 4.09 -22.53 -28.49
N GLY A 744 4.51 -23.77 -28.27
CA GLY A 744 5.81 -24.26 -28.70
C GLY A 744 6.00 -24.21 -30.22
N CYS A 745 4.89 -24.35 -30.97
CA CYS A 745 4.86 -24.24 -32.43
C CYS A 745 4.25 -22.91 -32.91
N HIS A 746 3.25 -22.41 -32.19
CA HIS A 746 2.50 -21.19 -32.52
C HIS A 746 2.88 -20.06 -31.55
N LYS A 747 4.06 -19.51 -31.71
CA LYS A 747 4.61 -18.48 -30.80
C LYS A 747 3.73 -17.24 -30.68
N ASP A 748 3.02 -16.92 -31.74
CA ASP A 748 2.06 -15.81 -31.78
C ASP A 748 0.66 -16.33 -32.02
N MET A 749 0.03 -16.83 -30.96
CA MET A 749 -1.36 -17.35 -30.99
C MET A 749 -2.39 -16.26 -31.31
N ALA A 750 -2.01 -15.00 -31.22
CA ALA A 750 -2.88 -13.87 -31.53
C ALA A 750 -2.76 -13.41 -32.99
N ASP A 751 -1.86 -14.01 -33.78
CA ASP A 751 -1.89 -13.80 -35.22
C ASP A 751 -3.29 -14.08 -35.75
N ASP A 752 -3.88 -13.12 -36.46
CA ASP A 752 -5.24 -13.21 -37.00
C ASP A 752 -5.47 -14.50 -37.80
N GLN A 753 -4.46 -14.98 -38.52
CA GLN A 753 -4.57 -16.18 -39.33
C GLN A 753 -4.69 -17.43 -38.44
N ILE A 754 -3.85 -17.53 -37.40
CA ILE A 754 -3.90 -18.68 -36.48
C ILE A 754 -5.21 -18.70 -35.71
N TRP A 755 -5.65 -17.54 -35.16
CA TRP A 755 -6.90 -17.48 -34.45
C TRP A 755 -8.10 -17.76 -35.32
N SER A 756 -8.12 -17.26 -36.56
CA SER A 756 -9.16 -17.53 -37.53
C SER A 756 -9.22 -19.02 -37.88
N LEU A 757 -8.06 -19.67 -38.03
CA LEU A 757 -7.97 -21.11 -38.27
C LEU A 757 -8.50 -21.91 -37.08
N VAL A 758 -8.06 -21.62 -35.87
CA VAL A 758 -8.50 -22.30 -34.63
C VAL A 758 -9.99 -22.08 -34.36
N SER A 759 -10.53 -20.94 -34.72
CA SER A 759 -11.93 -20.61 -34.54
C SER A 759 -12.83 -21.13 -35.68
N SER A 760 -12.25 -21.70 -36.74
CA SER A 760 -13.01 -22.23 -37.87
C SER A 760 -13.57 -23.63 -37.57
N PRO A 761 -14.83 -23.97 -37.94
CA PRO A 761 -15.34 -25.32 -37.82
C PRO A 761 -14.43 -26.27 -38.59
N GLY A 762 -14.04 -27.37 -37.97
CA GLY A 762 -13.23 -28.43 -38.62
C GLY A 762 -11.72 -28.16 -38.65
N TRP A 763 -11.19 -27.10 -38.01
CA TRP A 763 -9.73 -26.86 -37.93
C TRP A 763 -8.98 -28.04 -37.29
N ALA A 764 -9.64 -28.74 -36.36
CA ALA A 764 -9.08 -29.92 -35.69
C ALA A 764 -9.14 -31.22 -36.55
N ASP A 765 -9.80 -31.19 -37.70
CA ASP A 765 -10.00 -32.35 -38.54
C ASP A 765 -8.84 -32.59 -39.54
N ASN A 766 -7.81 -31.76 -39.48
CA ASN A 766 -6.58 -32.02 -40.24
C ASN A 766 -5.79 -33.14 -39.60
N ASP A 767 -5.74 -34.32 -40.28
CA ASP A 767 -5.12 -35.53 -39.76
C ASP A 767 -3.62 -35.36 -39.45
N ALA A 768 -2.90 -34.60 -40.27
CA ALA A 768 -1.47 -34.32 -40.02
C ALA A 768 -1.27 -33.48 -38.77
N HIS A 769 -2.05 -32.41 -38.59
CA HIS A 769 -1.99 -31.58 -37.38
C HIS A 769 -2.42 -32.39 -36.14
N ARG A 770 -3.47 -33.22 -36.26
CA ARG A 770 -3.92 -34.09 -35.18
C ARG A 770 -2.86 -35.12 -34.77
N ALA A 771 -2.13 -35.67 -35.73
CA ALA A 771 -1.01 -36.58 -35.47
C ALA A 771 0.11 -35.90 -34.68
N ILE A 772 0.51 -34.68 -35.08
CA ILE A 772 1.52 -33.88 -34.40
C ILE A 772 1.06 -33.50 -32.96
N MET A 773 -0.18 -33.07 -32.82
CA MET A 773 -0.75 -32.78 -31.49
C MET A 773 -0.77 -34.01 -30.59
N ASN A 774 -1.19 -35.14 -31.12
CA ASN A 774 -1.25 -36.40 -30.37
C ASN A 774 0.16 -36.89 -30.00
N GLN A 775 1.15 -36.63 -30.82
CA GLN A 775 2.55 -36.94 -30.50
C GLN A 775 3.05 -36.03 -29.36
N ALA A 776 2.85 -34.71 -29.46
CA ALA A 776 3.24 -33.75 -28.44
C ALA A 776 2.56 -34.03 -27.08
N LEU A 777 1.27 -34.40 -27.09
CA LEU A 777 0.55 -34.79 -25.88
C LEU A 777 1.08 -36.08 -25.25
N ARG A 778 1.49 -37.07 -26.07
CA ARG A 778 2.12 -38.31 -25.56
C ARG A 778 3.49 -38.05 -24.96
N GLU A 779 4.29 -37.19 -25.60
CA GLU A 779 5.62 -36.78 -25.08
C GLU A 779 5.48 -35.98 -23.77
N TYR A 780 4.50 -35.10 -23.71
CA TYR A 780 4.17 -34.35 -22.48
C TYR A 780 3.72 -35.32 -21.35
N ALA A 781 2.86 -36.26 -21.60
CA ALA A 781 2.45 -37.25 -20.63
C ALA A 781 3.62 -38.11 -20.12
N ARG A 782 4.55 -38.52 -21.00
CA ARG A 782 5.75 -39.28 -20.64
C ARG A 782 6.71 -38.45 -19.78
N SER A 783 6.91 -37.18 -20.12
CA SER A 783 7.78 -36.30 -19.34
C SER A 783 7.26 -36.10 -17.91
N ARG A 784 5.97 -36.10 -17.72
CA ARG A 784 5.36 -36.04 -16.38
C ARG A 784 5.49 -37.33 -15.58
N SER A 785 5.31 -38.50 -16.22
CA SER A 785 5.47 -39.77 -15.51
C SER A 785 6.90 -40.06 -15.08
N SER A 786 7.90 -39.66 -15.89
CA SER A 786 9.32 -39.80 -15.52
C SER A 786 9.77 -38.87 -14.41
N GLN A 787 9.05 -37.76 -14.14
CA GLN A 787 9.36 -36.83 -13.04
C GLN A 787 8.75 -37.27 -11.70
N THR A 788 7.66 -38.02 -11.71
CA THR A 788 7.08 -38.61 -10.49
C THR A 788 7.91 -39.77 -9.94
N ASP A 789 8.64 -40.48 -10.79
CA ASP A 789 9.50 -41.62 -10.38
C ASP A 789 10.90 -41.20 -9.88
N SER A 790 11.26 -39.93 -9.98
CA SER A 790 12.56 -39.38 -9.61
C SER A 790 12.55 -38.51 -8.37
N GLN A 791 11.44 -38.37 -7.65
CA GLN A 791 11.28 -37.72 -6.35
C GLN A 791 11.02 -38.77 -5.28
#